data_752b3b7f071c48a2e008ae87b3cb5e8c
#
_entry.id   752b3b7f071c48a2e008ae87b3cb5e8c
#
_cell.length_a   1.000
_cell.length_b   1.000
_cell.length_c   1.000
_cell.angle_alpha   90.00
_cell.angle_beta   90.00
_cell.angle_gamma   90.00
#
_symmetry.space_group_name_H-M   'P 1'
#
loop_
_entity.id
_entity.type
_entity.pdbx_description
1 polymer ?
#
loop_
_entity_poly.entity_id
_entity_poly.type
_entity_poly.pdbx_seq_one_letter_code
_entity_poly.pdbx_strand_id
1 'polypeptide(L)'
;VLSLALRGMRTRWVTFVGSFVALALGVGLIATTGLALAATFDAPERGTERFAEARVVVQGTDQLKADTPIGVRTSTLTNPRAVPEKLAERLATVGPVAEDRTFPVSVPDADRRIGTDTALVGHSWAIAAATPYRLTSGRAPTAPGEVVVTTGPGAQVRTGDRIQVVTPEGAGTRTVVGTVPAAGFESAVFFTAAEAARLSPRIERVTVDADPAAVRAALGTGSGMAVLAGDDRRRADPDPDRDKEALVSVNALLGTAAGITAFVSVFVVASTFTFAVAQRKREFGLLRMAGATPGQVRRMVYAEALVIGVLASGAGCWLGRWAAPRLASWMSGQGIAPTWFRIGEQAWPLHVAFWTGLTVALCGVVVASFRAGRTGPTAALRDSAVDSGTMPWSRLLVAAAVLLTGLGLLVTALVENPGDVLKRKTYITQPMLLIVAIALLAPVLVRPLTRLLTWLPARLPGAVGMLARENAAAGVRRTAAVAAPVIITVALACSLMGTTATINEAKAAEARTQTRADYVVSAGDSGRALPAGFVRAARDIPGVTVSTSRSTGVTVLEEGTALVRSEARAVGSGRELSEVSQLPVVAGKLTDLDDDSIVVNGEWLTTRVGDRVPVWLGDGRKANLRIAAVLSIGTGNNGVYLTARNAAGAGVDRVDIKVAADADWAAVDRRLRAAGEASGVEVLGAGQWIDAHYPRSSESTRLGLLMILAIALVYTGIALANTLVMATTDRVRDLAALRLTGATKLQVLRLVAVESVMVVVVGAVLGAAVSAVNLLGVRTALGLLDVSSAIVVPWPTVGAVIAASALLAVLAATLPASFALRTRPVELAGMRE
;
A
#
# COMPACT_ATOMS: atom_id res chain seq x y z
N VAL A 1 -9.86 15.79 46.08
CA VAL A 1 -8.76 15.36 45.14
C VAL A 1 -8.86 16.10 43.84
N LEU A 2 -10.04 16.16 43.18
CA LEU A 2 -10.22 16.85 41.89
C LEU A 2 -9.96 18.35 41.97
N SER A 3 -10.42 19.01 43.05
CA SER A 3 -10.18 20.45 43.28
C SER A 3 -8.69 20.78 43.49
N LEU A 4 -7.97 19.90 44.16
CA LEU A 4 -6.52 20.00 44.34
C LEU A 4 -5.77 19.78 43.06
N ALA A 5 -6.17 18.79 42.25
CA ALA A 5 -5.62 18.54 40.91
C ALA A 5 -5.80 19.74 39.99
N LEU A 6 -7.02 20.33 39.96
CA LEU A 6 -7.34 21.52 39.13
C LEU A 6 -6.55 22.77 39.56
N ARG A 7 -6.37 23.02 40.88
CA ARG A 7 -5.54 24.11 41.38
C ARG A 7 -4.06 23.90 41.04
N GLY A 8 -3.56 22.66 41.17
CA GLY A 8 -2.18 22.28 40.80
C GLY A 8 -1.92 22.45 39.31
N MET A 9 -2.89 22.10 38.46
CA MET A 9 -2.78 22.32 37.00
C MET A 9 -2.79 23.81 36.62
N ARG A 10 -3.60 24.63 37.29
CA ARG A 10 -3.67 26.07 37.01
C ARG A 10 -2.37 26.79 37.37
N THR A 11 -1.68 26.41 38.42
CA THR A 11 -0.41 27.01 38.83
C THR A 11 0.78 26.52 37.97
N ARG A 12 0.68 25.33 37.35
CA ARG A 12 1.80 24.68 36.60
C ARG A 12 1.39 24.26 35.19
N TRP A 13 0.54 25.07 34.56
CA TRP A 13 0.01 24.72 33.22
C TRP A 13 1.09 24.43 32.18
N VAL A 14 2.26 25.07 32.28
CA VAL A 14 3.39 24.91 31.33
C VAL A 14 3.89 23.44 31.27
N THR A 15 3.96 22.73 32.43
CA THR A 15 4.39 21.34 32.46
C THR A 15 3.39 20.37 31.83
N PHE A 16 2.11 20.75 31.84
CA PHE A 16 1.03 19.93 31.27
C PHE A 16 0.75 20.20 29.80
N VAL A 17 1.13 21.36 29.27
CA VAL A 17 0.95 21.74 27.85
C VAL A 17 1.61 20.74 26.94
N GLY A 18 2.83 20.30 27.23
CA GLY A 18 3.54 19.31 26.41
C GLY A 18 2.80 17.97 26.33
N SER A 19 2.30 17.46 27.46
CA SER A 19 1.53 16.22 27.51
C SER A 19 0.15 16.38 26.84
N PHE A 20 -0.50 17.52 27.01
CA PHE A 20 -1.76 17.86 26.37
C PHE A 20 -1.61 17.92 24.84
N VAL A 21 -0.62 18.64 24.34
CA VAL A 21 -0.36 18.78 22.90
C VAL A 21 0.00 17.45 22.28
N ALA A 22 0.88 16.67 22.91
CA ALA A 22 1.28 15.35 22.42
C ALA A 22 0.07 14.39 22.32
N LEU A 23 -0.79 14.38 23.34
CA LEU A 23 -1.99 13.55 23.34
C LEU A 23 -3.04 14.05 22.36
N ALA A 24 -3.29 15.37 22.31
CA ALA A 24 -4.28 15.97 21.40
C ALA A 24 -3.91 15.73 19.94
N LEU A 25 -2.65 15.92 19.57
CA LEU A 25 -2.16 15.65 18.23
C LEU A 25 -2.16 14.15 17.91
N GLY A 26 -1.81 13.31 18.91
CA GLY A 26 -1.90 11.86 18.78
C GLY A 26 -3.31 11.37 18.49
N VAL A 27 -4.27 11.81 19.29
CA VAL A 27 -5.68 11.48 19.07
C VAL A 27 -6.19 12.09 17.77
N GLY A 28 -5.75 13.32 17.44
CA GLY A 28 -6.11 13.98 16.18
C GLY A 28 -5.68 13.19 14.95
N LEU A 29 -4.47 12.65 14.96
CA LEU A 29 -3.98 11.80 13.86
C LEU A 29 -4.69 10.44 13.79
N ILE A 30 -4.98 9.82 14.94
CA ILE A 30 -5.79 8.58 15.00
C ILE A 30 -7.20 8.87 14.46
N ALA A 31 -7.81 9.99 14.86
CA ALA A 31 -9.13 10.37 14.39
C ALA A 31 -9.14 10.68 12.88
N THR A 32 -8.11 11.39 12.38
CA THR A 32 -7.96 11.72 10.96
C THR A 32 -7.86 10.44 10.10
N THR A 33 -6.94 9.55 10.45
CA THR A 33 -6.72 8.29 9.72
C THR A 33 -7.89 7.32 9.91
N GLY A 34 -8.51 7.31 11.08
CA GLY A 34 -9.69 6.51 11.37
C GLY A 34 -10.93 6.94 10.58
N LEU A 35 -11.18 8.25 10.46
CA LEU A 35 -12.27 8.79 9.62
C LEU A 35 -12.03 8.50 8.14
N ALA A 36 -10.80 8.65 7.67
CA ALA A 36 -10.44 8.32 6.29
C ALA A 36 -10.58 6.82 6.02
N LEU A 37 -10.18 5.97 6.96
CA LEU A 37 -10.36 4.52 6.86
C LEU A 37 -11.85 4.14 6.87
N ALA A 38 -12.65 4.74 7.73
CA ALA A 38 -14.09 4.49 7.77
C ALA A 38 -14.77 4.84 6.45
N ALA A 39 -14.34 5.92 5.79
CA ALA A 39 -14.86 6.32 4.49
C ALA A 39 -14.58 5.29 3.37
N THR A 40 -13.59 4.39 3.54
CA THR A 40 -13.34 3.32 2.56
C THR A 40 -14.36 2.17 2.63
N PHE A 41 -15.20 2.13 3.65
CA PHE A 41 -16.29 1.15 3.74
C PHE A 41 -17.60 1.65 3.10
N ASP A 42 -17.65 2.94 2.76
CA ASP A 42 -18.83 3.59 2.16
C ASP A 42 -18.54 3.87 0.68
N ALA A 43 -18.44 2.82 -0.13
CA ALA A 43 -18.41 2.99 -1.58
C ALA A 43 -19.76 3.53 -2.05
N PRO A 44 -19.81 4.54 -2.94
CA PRO A 44 -21.06 5.00 -3.50
C PRO A 44 -21.72 3.84 -4.27
N GLU A 45 -23.00 3.60 -3.98
CA GLU A 45 -23.79 2.69 -4.80
C GLU A 45 -24.00 3.35 -6.17
N ARG A 46 -23.23 2.89 -7.16
CA ARG A 46 -23.46 3.32 -8.55
C ARG A 46 -24.63 2.55 -9.13
N GLY A 47 -25.50 3.25 -9.80
CA GLY A 47 -26.49 2.65 -10.69
C GLY A 47 -25.84 2.01 -11.92
N THR A 48 -26.64 1.38 -12.76
CA THR A 48 -26.22 0.89 -14.08
C THR A 48 -25.74 2.08 -14.93
N GLU A 49 -24.52 2.00 -15.46
CA GLU A 49 -23.93 3.07 -16.26
C GLU A 49 -24.14 2.80 -17.77
N ARG A 50 -23.50 1.76 -18.30
CA ARG A 50 -23.49 1.47 -19.74
C ARG A 50 -24.86 1.03 -20.27
N PHE A 51 -25.53 0.13 -19.54
CA PHE A 51 -26.83 -0.39 -19.95
C PHE A 51 -27.99 0.23 -19.19
N ALA A 52 -27.88 1.52 -18.87
CA ALA A 52 -28.90 2.24 -18.09
C ALA A 52 -30.28 2.23 -18.77
N GLU A 53 -30.32 2.24 -20.10
CA GLU A 53 -31.55 2.27 -20.88
C GLU A 53 -32.01 0.89 -21.35
N ALA A 54 -31.20 -0.16 -21.14
CA ALA A 54 -31.59 -1.52 -21.47
C ALA A 54 -32.62 -2.06 -20.45
N ARG A 55 -33.65 -2.75 -20.92
CA ARG A 55 -34.60 -3.42 -20.02
C ARG A 55 -34.01 -4.71 -19.44
N VAL A 56 -33.38 -5.50 -20.31
CA VAL A 56 -32.71 -6.75 -19.94
C VAL A 56 -31.38 -6.86 -20.69
N VAL A 57 -30.34 -7.34 -19.98
CA VAL A 57 -29.06 -7.71 -20.60
C VAL A 57 -28.81 -9.19 -20.37
N VAL A 58 -28.49 -9.90 -21.44
CA VAL A 58 -28.10 -11.32 -21.40
C VAL A 58 -26.61 -11.41 -21.69
N GLN A 59 -25.88 -12.06 -20.80
CA GLN A 59 -24.44 -12.34 -20.95
C GLN A 59 -24.08 -13.73 -20.43
N GLY A 60 -22.87 -14.21 -20.73
CA GLY A 60 -22.36 -15.41 -20.08
C GLY A 60 -22.35 -15.25 -18.56
N THR A 61 -22.61 -16.33 -17.82
CA THR A 61 -22.51 -16.26 -16.37
C THR A 61 -21.10 -15.82 -15.96
N ASP A 62 -20.99 -14.83 -15.10
CA ASP A 62 -19.76 -14.26 -14.57
C ASP A 62 -19.40 -14.82 -13.19
N GLN A 63 -20.31 -15.63 -12.61
CA GLN A 63 -20.15 -16.23 -11.29
C GLN A 63 -20.15 -17.74 -11.35
N LEU A 64 -19.13 -18.34 -10.75
CA LEU A 64 -19.10 -19.76 -10.41
C LEU A 64 -19.79 -19.93 -9.06
N LYS A 65 -20.73 -20.87 -8.99
CA LYS A 65 -21.36 -21.29 -7.74
C LYS A 65 -21.03 -22.75 -7.48
N ALA A 66 -20.58 -23.05 -6.28
CA ALA A 66 -20.34 -24.40 -5.82
C ALA A 66 -21.02 -24.63 -4.47
N ASP A 67 -21.76 -25.72 -4.38
CA ASP A 67 -22.37 -26.18 -3.14
C ASP A 67 -21.28 -26.84 -2.29
N THR A 68 -21.14 -26.37 -1.06
CA THR A 68 -20.18 -26.91 -0.08
C THR A 68 -20.91 -27.28 1.21
N PRO A 69 -20.32 -28.10 2.10
CA PRO A 69 -20.93 -28.47 3.38
C PRO A 69 -21.27 -27.26 4.29
N ILE A 70 -20.60 -26.12 4.05
CA ILE A 70 -20.80 -24.87 4.82
C ILE A 70 -21.61 -23.83 4.04
N GLY A 71 -22.31 -24.20 2.97
CA GLY A 71 -23.17 -23.34 2.14
C GLY A 71 -22.64 -23.10 0.75
N VAL A 72 -23.40 -22.34 -0.04
CA VAL A 72 -23.02 -21.99 -1.41
C VAL A 72 -21.85 -21.01 -1.40
N ARG A 73 -20.78 -21.39 -2.08
CA ARG A 73 -19.64 -20.51 -2.32
C ARG A 73 -19.70 -19.94 -3.72
N THR A 74 -19.28 -18.69 -3.86
CA THR A 74 -19.24 -18.00 -5.16
C THR A 74 -17.83 -17.54 -5.46
N SER A 75 -17.42 -17.62 -6.74
CA SER A 75 -16.16 -17.06 -7.25
C SER A 75 -16.44 -16.41 -8.60
N THR A 76 -15.74 -15.32 -8.89
CA THR A 76 -15.87 -14.61 -10.18
C THR A 76 -15.10 -15.34 -11.27
N LEU A 77 -15.72 -15.54 -12.44
CA LEU A 77 -15.08 -16.10 -13.61
C LEU A 77 -14.27 -15.04 -14.36
N THR A 78 -13.09 -15.44 -14.83
CA THR A 78 -12.18 -14.51 -15.53
C THR A 78 -12.61 -14.24 -16.97
N ASN A 79 -13.12 -15.27 -17.66
CA ASN A 79 -13.46 -15.20 -19.08
C ASN A 79 -14.87 -15.76 -19.31
N PRO A 80 -15.94 -15.04 -18.93
CA PRO A 80 -17.32 -15.50 -19.14
C PRO A 80 -17.56 -15.90 -20.61
N ARG A 81 -18.42 -16.90 -20.83
CA ARG A 81 -18.72 -17.39 -22.17
C ARG A 81 -19.39 -16.31 -23.02
N ALA A 82 -19.09 -16.29 -24.32
CA ALA A 82 -19.83 -15.50 -25.26
C ALA A 82 -21.28 -15.97 -25.39
N VAL A 83 -22.18 -15.07 -25.77
CA VAL A 83 -23.55 -15.43 -26.14
C VAL A 83 -23.51 -16.13 -27.50
N PRO A 84 -23.99 -17.36 -27.63
CA PRO A 84 -24.05 -18.03 -28.92
C PRO A 84 -24.99 -17.31 -29.93
N GLU A 85 -24.60 -17.23 -31.18
CA GLU A 85 -25.37 -16.55 -32.24
C GLU A 85 -26.79 -17.09 -32.35
N LYS A 86 -26.97 -18.43 -32.35
CA LYS A 86 -28.29 -19.09 -32.32
C LYS A 86 -29.16 -18.68 -31.13
N LEU A 87 -28.52 -18.30 -30.02
CA LEU A 87 -29.24 -17.84 -28.86
C LEU A 87 -29.67 -16.38 -29.02
N ALA A 88 -28.83 -15.54 -29.61
CA ALA A 88 -29.17 -14.17 -29.95
C ALA A 88 -30.36 -14.13 -30.95
N GLU A 89 -30.34 -15.00 -31.96
CA GLU A 89 -31.46 -15.18 -32.91
C GLU A 89 -32.76 -15.61 -32.20
N ARG A 90 -32.69 -16.53 -31.24
CA ARG A 90 -33.83 -16.94 -30.44
C ARG A 90 -34.38 -15.83 -29.57
N LEU A 91 -33.50 -15.02 -28.97
CA LEU A 91 -33.91 -13.85 -28.20
C LEU A 91 -34.60 -12.80 -29.06
N ALA A 92 -34.24 -12.66 -30.33
CA ALA A 92 -34.87 -11.76 -31.27
C ALA A 92 -36.34 -12.13 -31.54
N THR A 93 -36.76 -13.36 -31.27
CA THR A 93 -38.20 -13.74 -31.37
C THR A 93 -39.02 -13.29 -30.17
N VAL A 94 -38.38 -12.91 -29.07
CA VAL A 94 -39.03 -12.47 -27.82
C VAL A 94 -39.20 -10.94 -27.79
N GLY A 95 -38.29 -10.21 -28.41
CA GLY A 95 -38.32 -8.73 -28.48
C GLY A 95 -37.18 -8.16 -29.28
N PRO A 96 -37.13 -6.84 -29.46
CA PRO A 96 -36.01 -6.19 -30.12
C PRO A 96 -34.70 -6.47 -29.42
N VAL A 97 -33.66 -6.82 -30.19
CA VAL A 97 -32.33 -7.14 -29.66
C VAL A 97 -31.26 -6.21 -30.24
N ALA A 98 -30.24 -5.90 -29.43
CA ALA A 98 -29.00 -5.31 -29.91
C ALA A 98 -27.84 -6.14 -29.38
N GLU A 99 -26.95 -6.52 -30.28
CA GLU A 99 -25.74 -7.29 -29.96
C GLU A 99 -24.62 -6.34 -29.58
N ASP A 100 -24.03 -6.57 -28.41
CA ASP A 100 -22.81 -5.90 -27.97
C ASP A 100 -21.58 -6.76 -28.31
N ARG A 101 -20.82 -6.23 -29.26
CA ARG A 101 -19.57 -6.80 -29.74
C ARG A 101 -18.45 -5.81 -29.41
N THR A 102 -17.60 -6.21 -28.48
CA THR A 102 -16.51 -5.37 -27.99
C THR A 102 -15.19 -5.79 -28.61
N PHE A 103 -14.37 -4.85 -29.04
CA PHE A 103 -13.03 -5.11 -29.58
C PHE A 103 -12.09 -3.94 -29.31
N PRO A 104 -10.76 -4.18 -29.21
CA PRO A 104 -9.79 -3.13 -28.97
C PRO A 104 -9.69 -2.21 -30.18
N VAL A 105 -9.63 -0.92 -29.90
CA VAL A 105 -9.41 0.15 -30.91
C VAL A 105 -8.35 1.10 -30.39
N SER A 106 -7.46 1.55 -31.27
CA SER A 106 -6.52 2.62 -30.94
C SER A 106 -6.60 3.72 -32.02
N VAL A 107 -6.49 4.95 -31.57
CA VAL A 107 -6.41 6.12 -32.45
C VAL A 107 -5.11 6.84 -32.11
N PRO A 108 -4.18 6.99 -33.04
CA PRO A 108 -2.96 7.78 -32.83
C PRO A 108 -3.32 9.19 -32.37
N ASP A 109 -2.62 9.71 -31.36
CA ASP A 109 -2.87 11.03 -30.74
C ASP A 109 -4.31 11.19 -30.19
N ALA A 110 -4.88 10.12 -29.61
CA ALA A 110 -6.26 10.11 -29.09
C ALA A 110 -6.52 11.21 -28.05
N ASP A 111 -5.57 11.47 -27.17
CA ASP A 111 -5.59 12.53 -26.15
C ASP A 111 -5.82 13.92 -26.76
N ARG A 112 -5.14 14.24 -27.87
CA ARG A 112 -5.34 15.51 -28.60
C ARG A 112 -6.58 15.51 -29.47
N ARG A 113 -6.83 14.41 -30.19
CA ARG A 113 -7.91 14.33 -31.18
C ARG A 113 -9.26 14.11 -30.54
N ILE A 114 -9.35 13.20 -29.58
CA ILE A 114 -10.61 12.75 -28.98
C ILE A 114 -10.80 13.36 -27.59
N GLY A 115 -9.72 13.83 -26.95
CA GLY A 115 -9.78 14.47 -25.63
C GLY A 115 -10.02 13.47 -24.50
N THR A 116 -9.50 12.26 -24.62
CA THR A 116 -9.65 11.22 -23.59
C THR A 116 -8.32 10.50 -23.37
N ASP A 117 -7.96 10.28 -22.12
CA ASP A 117 -6.78 9.52 -21.70
C ASP A 117 -7.06 8.02 -21.57
N THR A 118 -8.31 7.60 -21.75
CA THR A 118 -8.72 6.21 -21.59
C THR A 118 -8.50 5.43 -22.88
N ALA A 119 -8.14 4.18 -22.72
CA ALA A 119 -8.03 3.26 -23.84
C ALA A 119 -9.39 3.09 -24.53
N LEU A 120 -9.40 3.15 -25.88
CA LEU A 120 -10.60 3.14 -26.71
C LEU A 120 -11.13 1.73 -26.93
N VAL A 121 -12.46 1.63 -26.98
CA VAL A 121 -13.18 0.39 -27.28
C VAL A 121 -14.04 0.56 -28.53
N GLY A 122 -13.99 -0.44 -29.41
CA GLY A 122 -14.88 -0.51 -30.57
C GLY A 122 -16.18 -1.21 -30.24
N HIS A 123 -17.30 -0.64 -30.68
CA HIS A 123 -18.63 -1.20 -30.53
C HIS A 123 -19.45 -1.12 -31.83
N SER A 124 -20.52 -1.91 -31.89
CA SER A 124 -21.58 -1.70 -32.85
C SER A 124 -22.45 -0.50 -32.44
N TRP A 125 -22.77 0.38 -33.39
CA TRP A 125 -23.72 1.48 -33.10
C TRP A 125 -25.11 0.98 -32.69
N ALA A 126 -25.48 -0.25 -33.05
CA ALA A 126 -26.76 -0.83 -32.67
C ALA A 126 -26.99 -0.82 -31.15
N ILE A 127 -25.93 -0.86 -30.35
CA ILE A 127 -26.00 -0.85 -28.90
C ILE A 127 -26.37 0.53 -28.33
N ALA A 128 -26.24 1.60 -29.09
CA ALA A 128 -26.52 2.97 -28.63
C ALA A 128 -27.96 3.16 -28.14
N ALA A 129 -28.91 2.38 -28.66
CA ALA A 129 -30.30 2.40 -28.20
C ALA A 129 -30.49 1.95 -26.74
N ALA A 130 -29.56 1.11 -26.22
CA ALA A 130 -29.62 0.55 -24.88
C ALA A 130 -28.63 1.21 -23.90
N THR A 131 -27.92 2.23 -24.39
CA THR A 131 -26.83 2.92 -23.66
C THR A 131 -27.08 4.43 -23.64
N PRO A 132 -26.42 5.19 -22.73
CA PRO A 132 -26.63 6.63 -22.62
C PRO A 132 -25.96 7.45 -23.73
N TYR A 133 -25.45 6.81 -24.78
CA TYR A 133 -24.78 7.51 -25.87
C TYR A 133 -25.80 8.24 -26.76
N ARG A 134 -25.67 9.56 -26.85
CA ARG A 134 -26.51 10.42 -27.68
C ARG A 134 -25.62 11.23 -28.61
N LEU A 135 -25.97 11.27 -29.89
CA LEU A 135 -25.27 12.09 -30.88
C LEU A 135 -25.29 13.56 -30.46
N THR A 136 -24.12 14.16 -30.37
CA THR A 136 -23.95 15.60 -30.16
C THR A 136 -23.92 16.32 -31.50
N SER A 137 -23.29 15.70 -32.54
CA SER A 137 -23.24 16.20 -33.87
C SER A 137 -23.22 15.07 -34.90
N GLY A 138 -23.67 15.33 -36.12
CA GLY A 138 -23.66 14.39 -37.21
C GLY A 138 -24.76 13.35 -37.21
N ARG A 139 -24.47 12.14 -37.70
CA ARG A 139 -25.39 11.02 -37.85
C ARG A 139 -24.78 9.67 -37.43
N ALA A 140 -25.61 8.66 -37.32
CA ALA A 140 -25.16 7.27 -37.15
C ALA A 140 -24.34 6.76 -38.37
N PRO A 141 -23.40 5.82 -38.15
CA PRO A 141 -22.66 5.21 -39.24
C PRO A 141 -23.58 4.25 -40.03
N THR A 142 -23.62 4.42 -41.36
CA THR A 142 -24.47 3.63 -42.26
C THR A 142 -23.67 2.85 -43.30
N ALA A 143 -22.47 3.29 -43.63
CA ALA A 143 -21.58 2.65 -44.57
C ALA A 143 -20.28 2.12 -43.92
N PRO A 144 -19.65 1.07 -44.46
CA PRO A 144 -18.33 0.63 -44.02
C PRO A 144 -17.31 1.77 -44.09
N GLY A 145 -16.48 1.89 -43.08
CA GLY A 145 -15.50 2.97 -42.97
C GLY A 145 -16.00 4.26 -42.32
N GLU A 146 -17.28 4.35 -41.99
CA GLU A 146 -17.85 5.42 -41.18
C GLU A 146 -17.81 5.06 -39.69
N VAL A 147 -17.46 6.05 -38.85
CA VAL A 147 -17.44 5.87 -37.40
C VAL A 147 -18.06 7.04 -36.66
N VAL A 148 -18.58 6.74 -35.47
CA VAL A 148 -18.95 7.74 -34.45
C VAL A 148 -17.94 7.62 -33.33
N VAL A 149 -17.45 8.74 -32.80
CA VAL A 149 -16.43 8.74 -31.76
C VAL A 149 -16.91 9.46 -30.51
N THR A 150 -16.50 8.96 -29.35
CA THR A 150 -16.68 9.71 -28.09
C THR A 150 -15.70 10.87 -28.03
N THR A 151 -16.15 12.02 -27.54
CA THR A 151 -15.34 13.23 -27.42
C THR A 151 -15.32 13.74 -25.99
N GLY A 152 -14.13 13.91 -25.45
CA GLY A 152 -13.89 14.51 -24.14
C GLY A 152 -13.64 16.02 -24.20
N PRO A 153 -13.35 16.67 -23.06
CA PRO A 153 -13.01 18.08 -23.02
C PRO A 153 -11.76 18.38 -23.87
N GLY A 154 -11.87 19.38 -24.75
CA GLY A 154 -10.74 19.78 -25.60
C GLY A 154 -10.57 18.96 -26.88
N ALA A 155 -11.49 18.04 -27.20
CA ALA A 155 -11.45 17.26 -28.43
C ALA A 155 -11.39 18.17 -29.67
N GLN A 156 -10.52 17.82 -30.60
CA GLN A 156 -10.33 18.58 -31.88
C GLN A 156 -11.08 17.94 -33.03
N VAL A 157 -11.47 16.67 -32.91
CA VAL A 157 -12.17 15.91 -33.96
C VAL A 157 -13.55 16.48 -34.26
N ARG A 158 -13.89 16.60 -35.56
CA ARG A 158 -15.19 17.11 -36.04
C ARG A 158 -15.81 16.10 -37.02
N THR A 159 -17.11 16.21 -37.18
CA THR A 159 -17.83 15.46 -38.20
C THR A 159 -17.31 15.81 -39.59
N GLY A 160 -16.95 14.80 -40.38
CA GLY A 160 -16.31 14.89 -41.67
C GLY A 160 -14.81 14.64 -41.67
N ASP A 161 -14.18 14.66 -40.51
CA ASP A 161 -12.74 14.41 -40.41
C ASP A 161 -12.40 12.95 -40.72
N ARG A 162 -11.19 12.76 -41.28
CA ARG A 162 -10.60 11.44 -41.48
C ARG A 162 -9.58 11.15 -40.37
N ILE A 163 -9.78 10.07 -39.66
CA ILE A 163 -8.88 9.64 -38.59
C ILE A 163 -8.30 8.25 -38.90
N GLN A 164 -7.07 8.04 -38.53
CA GLN A 164 -6.47 6.71 -38.50
C GLN A 164 -7.04 5.94 -37.29
N VAL A 165 -7.61 4.78 -37.56
CA VAL A 165 -8.14 3.89 -36.50
C VAL A 165 -7.49 2.53 -36.64
N VAL A 166 -6.84 2.08 -35.61
CA VAL A 166 -6.26 0.73 -35.55
C VAL A 166 -7.31 -0.21 -34.94
N THR A 167 -7.66 -1.24 -35.68
CA THR A 167 -8.64 -2.28 -35.30
C THR A 167 -7.94 -3.65 -35.22
N PRO A 168 -8.59 -4.72 -34.77
CA PRO A 168 -8.01 -6.07 -34.81
C PRO A 168 -7.53 -6.54 -36.18
N GLU A 169 -8.07 -5.99 -37.27
CA GLU A 169 -7.64 -6.29 -38.65
C GLU A 169 -6.43 -5.47 -39.11
N GLY A 170 -6.14 -4.34 -38.42
CA GLY A 170 -5.05 -3.43 -38.73
C GLY A 170 -5.46 -1.97 -38.75
N ALA A 171 -4.51 -1.11 -39.15
CA ALA A 171 -4.72 0.32 -39.24
C ALA A 171 -5.52 0.65 -40.54
N GLY A 172 -6.49 1.52 -40.42
CA GLY A 172 -7.29 2.00 -41.54
C GLY A 172 -7.81 3.42 -41.32
N THR A 173 -7.96 4.17 -42.42
CA THR A 173 -8.58 5.50 -42.34
C THR A 173 -10.09 5.35 -42.25
N ARG A 174 -10.70 6.05 -41.30
CA ARG A 174 -12.15 6.09 -41.04
C ARG A 174 -12.65 7.53 -41.14
N THR A 175 -13.87 7.70 -41.60
CA THR A 175 -14.54 9.01 -41.67
C THR A 175 -15.44 9.16 -40.43
N VAL A 176 -15.22 10.21 -39.67
CA VAL A 176 -16.06 10.53 -38.51
C VAL A 176 -17.36 11.12 -38.99
N VAL A 177 -18.48 10.42 -38.88
CA VAL A 177 -19.81 10.88 -39.32
C VAL A 177 -20.65 11.43 -38.19
N GLY A 178 -20.24 11.24 -36.94
CA GLY A 178 -20.87 11.78 -35.74
C GLY A 178 -19.99 11.74 -34.51
N THR A 179 -20.38 12.50 -33.51
CA THR A 179 -19.72 12.53 -32.19
C THR A 179 -20.71 12.34 -31.08
N VAL A 180 -20.27 11.72 -29.99
CA VAL A 180 -21.01 11.54 -28.75
C VAL A 180 -20.15 12.00 -27.56
N PRO A 181 -20.74 12.51 -26.47
CA PRO A 181 -19.94 12.89 -25.30
C PRO A 181 -19.32 11.66 -24.63
N ALA A 182 -18.13 11.82 -24.05
CA ALA A 182 -17.51 10.79 -23.24
C ALA A 182 -18.41 10.46 -22.03
N ALA A 183 -18.69 9.19 -21.80
CA ALA A 183 -19.65 8.76 -20.79
C ALA A 183 -18.99 8.54 -19.41
N GLY A 184 -17.69 8.79 -19.23
CA GLY A 184 -17.00 8.68 -17.96
C GLY A 184 -16.62 7.24 -17.52
N PHE A 185 -17.30 6.22 -18.03
CA PHE A 185 -16.99 4.82 -17.76
C PHE A 185 -16.17 4.17 -18.87
N GLU A 186 -16.24 4.67 -20.11
CA GLU A 186 -15.42 4.23 -21.23
C GLU A 186 -15.33 5.31 -22.32
N SER A 187 -14.31 5.18 -23.17
CA SER A 187 -14.18 5.93 -24.43
C SER A 187 -14.33 4.97 -25.60
N ALA A 188 -15.23 5.27 -26.53
CA ALA A 188 -15.65 4.33 -27.53
C ALA A 188 -15.57 4.89 -28.97
N VAL A 189 -15.37 3.98 -29.91
CA VAL A 189 -15.54 4.21 -31.35
C VAL A 189 -16.62 3.26 -31.84
N PHE A 190 -17.65 3.79 -32.45
CA PHE A 190 -18.79 3.02 -32.90
C PHE A 190 -18.73 2.80 -34.40
N PHE A 191 -18.93 1.56 -34.83
CA PHE A 191 -18.92 1.09 -36.20
C PHE A 191 -20.33 0.64 -36.62
N THR A 192 -20.54 0.41 -37.90
CA THR A 192 -21.75 -0.27 -38.37
C THR A 192 -21.83 -1.68 -37.77
N ALA A 193 -23.05 -2.22 -37.64
CA ALA A 193 -23.25 -3.57 -37.10
C ALA A 193 -22.51 -4.64 -37.90
N ALA A 194 -22.53 -4.54 -39.24
CA ALA A 194 -21.84 -5.48 -40.11
C ALA A 194 -20.31 -5.42 -39.97
N GLU A 195 -19.74 -4.21 -39.82
CA GLU A 195 -18.29 -4.04 -39.58
C GLU A 195 -17.88 -4.54 -38.19
N ALA A 196 -18.67 -4.23 -37.17
CA ALA A 196 -18.42 -4.72 -35.81
C ALA A 196 -18.48 -6.26 -35.73
N ALA A 197 -19.44 -6.92 -36.42
CA ALA A 197 -19.54 -8.38 -36.48
C ALA A 197 -18.32 -9.00 -37.16
N ARG A 198 -17.74 -8.35 -38.18
CA ARG A 198 -16.52 -8.79 -38.85
C ARG A 198 -15.30 -8.64 -37.95
N LEU A 199 -15.16 -7.48 -37.26
CA LEU A 199 -14.04 -7.17 -36.38
C LEU A 199 -14.05 -8.00 -35.09
N SER A 200 -15.25 -8.33 -34.58
CA SER A 200 -15.43 -9.20 -33.41
C SER A 200 -16.56 -10.20 -33.68
N PRO A 201 -16.26 -11.45 -34.09
CA PRO A 201 -17.29 -12.49 -34.25
C PRO A 201 -17.97 -12.84 -32.94
N ARG A 202 -17.36 -12.54 -31.79
CA ARG A 202 -17.84 -12.85 -30.46
C ARG A 202 -18.92 -11.85 -30.02
N ILE A 203 -20.07 -12.36 -29.59
CA ILE A 203 -21.12 -11.57 -28.94
C ILE A 203 -20.88 -11.65 -27.44
N GLU A 204 -20.50 -10.53 -26.82
CA GLU A 204 -20.26 -10.52 -25.38
C GLU A 204 -21.55 -10.43 -24.60
N ARG A 205 -22.46 -9.59 -25.06
CA ARG A 205 -23.77 -9.32 -24.44
C ARG A 205 -24.83 -9.14 -25.49
N VAL A 206 -26.06 -9.38 -25.09
CA VAL A 206 -27.26 -9.06 -25.92
C VAL A 206 -28.22 -8.29 -25.04
N THR A 207 -28.63 -7.10 -25.50
CA THR A 207 -29.73 -6.39 -24.85
C THR A 207 -31.04 -6.81 -25.47
N VAL A 208 -32.06 -7.02 -24.66
CA VAL A 208 -33.40 -7.46 -25.09
C VAL A 208 -34.45 -6.53 -24.49
N ASP A 209 -35.28 -5.94 -25.35
CA ASP A 209 -36.42 -5.14 -24.87
C ASP A 209 -37.67 -6.04 -24.74
N ALA A 210 -37.66 -6.82 -23.66
CA ALA A 210 -38.74 -7.75 -23.33
C ALA A 210 -38.83 -7.96 -21.80
N ASP A 211 -39.88 -8.65 -21.36
CA ASP A 211 -40.01 -9.01 -19.96
C ASP A 211 -38.91 -10.00 -19.52
N PRO A 212 -38.25 -9.78 -18.37
CA PRO A 212 -37.23 -10.67 -17.87
C PRO A 212 -37.67 -12.14 -17.71
N ALA A 213 -38.93 -12.40 -17.41
CA ALA A 213 -39.46 -13.75 -17.30
C ALA A 213 -39.55 -14.45 -18.68
N ALA A 214 -39.98 -13.73 -19.71
CA ALA A 214 -40.04 -14.22 -21.08
C ALA A 214 -38.62 -14.52 -21.61
N VAL A 215 -37.63 -13.65 -21.31
CA VAL A 215 -36.22 -13.86 -21.68
C VAL A 215 -35.66 -15.11 -20.98
N ARG A 216 -35.91 -15.31 -19.68
CA ARG A 216 -35.49 -16.51 -18.96
C ARG A 216 -36.12 -17.79 -19.53
N ALA A 217 -37.41 -17.74 -19.89
CA ALA A 217 -38.08 -18.85 -20.52
C ALA A 217 -37.47 -19.20 -21.90
N ALA A 218 -37.14 -18.20 -22.71
CA ALA A 218 -36.49 -18.43 -24.00
C ALA A 218 -35.05 -18.99 -23.88
N LEU A 219 -34.33 -18.65 -22.82
CA LEU A 219 -33.00 -19.17 -22.55
C LEU A 219 -33.00 -20.64 -22.11
N GLY A 220 -34.00 -21.05 -21.36
CA GLY A 220 -34.08 -22.36 -20.75
C GLY A 220 -33.11 -22.57 -19.60
N THR A 221 -33.28 -23.68 -18.88
CA THR A 221 -32.41 -24.05 -17.77
C THR A 221 -31.08 -24.60 -18.28
N GLY A 222 -29.95 -24.19 -17.65
CA GLY A 222 -28.63 -24.72 -17.99
C GLY A 222 -27.94 -24.09 -19.19
N SER A 223 -28.44 -22.98 -19.74
CA SER A 223 -27.80 -22.25 -20.86
C SER A 223 -26.41 -21.69 -20.55
N GLY A 224 -26.05 -21.56 -19.28
CA GLY A 224 -24.80 -20.92 -18.86
C GLY A 224 -24.80 -19.40 -19.08
N MET A 225 -26.01 -18.82 -19.26
CA MET A 225 -26.22 -17.37 -19.44
C MET A 225 -26.87 -16.76 -18.21
N ALA A 226 -26.51 -15.53 -17.90
CA ALA A 226 -27.13 -14.71 -16.89
C ALA A 226 -28.13 -13.72 -17.54
N VAL A 227 -29.29 -13.57 -16.93
CA VAL A 227 -30.31 -12.58 -17.31
C VAL A 227 -30.28 -11.48 -16.26
N LEU A 228 -29.78 -10.33 -16.64
CA LEU A 228 -29.59 -9.16 -15.80
C LEU A 228 -30.74 -8.16 -16.03
N ALA A 229 -31.45 -7.82 -14.98
CA ALA A 229 -32.57 -6.87 -15.01
C ALA A 229 -32.51 -5.97 -13.76
N GLY A 230 -33.08 -4.78 -13.81
CA GLY A 230 -33.00 -3.84 -12.69
C GLY A 230 -31.55 -3.48 -12.37
N ASP A 231 -31.21 -3.47 -11.10
CA ASP A 231 -29.85 -3.12 -10.62
C ASP A 231 -28.78 -4.17 -10.97
N ASP A 232 -29.18 -5.42 -11.23
CA ASP A 232 -28.22 -6.46 -11.66
C ASP A 232 -27.53 -6.13 -12.97
N ARG A 233 -28.12 -5.26 -13.82
CA ARG A 233 -27.50 -4.79 -15.10
C ARG A 233 -26.15 -4.13 -14.89
N ARG A 234 -25.87 -3.61 -13.69
CA ARG A 234 -24.55 -3.08 -13.33
C ARG A 234 -23.42 -4.12 -13.54
N ARG A 235 -23.69 -5.40 -13.41
CA ARG A 235 -22.71 -6.48 -13.65
C ARG A 235 -22.29 -6.57 -15.11
N ALA A 236 -23.01 -5.94 -16.03
CA ALA A 236 -22.64 -5.86 -17.43
C ALA A 236 -21.86 -4.57 -17.78
N ASP A 237 -21.63 -3.68 -16.85
CA ASP A 237 -20.79 -2.50 -17.05
C ASP A 237 -19.33 -2.91 -17.30
N PRO A 238 -18.51 -2.07 -17.95
CA PRO A 238 -17.11 -2.40 -18.29
C PRO A 238 -16.24 -2.77 -17.09
N ASP A 239 -16.46 -2.10 -15.96
CA ASP A 239 -15.75 -2.35 -14.70
C ASP A 239 -16.71 -2.14 -13.53
N PRO A 240 -17.54 -3.16 -13.20
CA PRO A 240 -18.59 -3.03 -12.20
C PRO A 240 -18.04 -2.87 -10.77
N ASP A 241 -16.83 -3.32 -10.51
CA ASP A 241 -16.21 -3.32 -9.18
C ASP A 241 -15.08 -2.29 -9.03
N ARG A 242 -14.84 -1.44 -10.04
CA ARG A 242 -13.73 -0.45 -10.06
C ARG A 242 -13.65 0.41 -8.78
N ASP A 243 -14.79 0.83 -8.24
CA ASP A 243 -14.80 1.64 -7.03
C ASP A 243 -14.40 0.84 -5.79
N LYS A 244 -14.86 -0.40 -5.70
CA LYS A 244 -14.47 -1.30 -4.62
C LYS A 244 -13.00 -1.66 -4.72
N GLU A 245 -12.50 -1.94 -5.92
CA GLU A 245 -11.09 -2.26 -6.15
C GLU A 245 -10.18 -1.07 -5.83
N ALA A 246 -10.56 0.13 -6.27
CA ALA A 246 -9.88 1.36 -5.91
C ALA A 246 -9.86 1.57 -4.38
N LEU A 247 -10.98 1.32 -3.70
CA LEU A 247 -11.05 1.42 -2.25
C LEU A 247 -10.26 0.34 -1.51
N VAL A 248 -10.08 -0.86 -2.07
CA VAL A 248 -9.23 -1.91 -1.47
C VAL A 248 -7.80 -1.40 -1.29
N SER A 249 -7.23 -0.75 -2.30
CA SER A 249 -5.88 -0.17 -2.23
C SER A 249 -5.80 0.95 -1.21
N VAL A 250 -6.79 1.86 -1.21
CA VAL A 250 -6.90 2.98 -0.26
C VAL A 250 -7.09 2.45 1.17
N ASN A 251 -7.96 1.46 1.36
CA ASN A 251 -8.20 0.81 2.66
C ASN A 251 -6.93 0.17 3.21
N ALA A 252 -6.21 -0.57 2.38
CA ALA A 252 -4.95 -1.20 2.77
C ALA A 252 -3.88 -0.17 3.16
N LEU A 253 -3.81 0.97 2.45
CA LEU A 253 -2.91 2.08 2.78
C LEU A 253 -3.31 2.76 4.09
N LEU A 254 -4.58 3.18 4.22
CA LEU A 254 -5.09 3.87 5.41
C LEU A 254 -5.11 2.96 6.64
N GLY A 255 -5.43 1.67 6.48
CA GLY A 255 -5.35 0.68 7.56
C GLY A 255 -3.92 0.55 8.09
N THR A 256 -2.94 0.51 7.19
CA THR A 256 -1.51 0.52 7.55
C THR A 256 -1.14 1.82 8.27
N ALA A 257 -1.54 2.97 7.70
CA ALA A 257 -1.27 4.27 8.30
C ALA A 257 -1.92 4.41 9.69
N ALA A 258 -3.17 3.98 9.86
CA ALA A 258 -3.89 3.99 11.13
C ALA A 258 -3.20 3.10 12.17
N GLY A 259 -2.79 1.89 11.79
CA GLY A 259 -2.05 0.97 12.67
C GLY A 259 -0.72 1.56 13.15
N ILE A 260 0.08 2.12 12.24
CA ILE A 260 1.35 2.79 12.57
C ILE A 260 1.10 4.03 13.43
N THR A 261 0.10 4.83 13.08
CA THR A 261 -0.29 6.04 13.82
C THR A 261 -0.69 5.68 15.26
N ALA A 262 -1.52 4.68 15.44
CA ALA A 262 -1.93 4.20 16.75
C ALA A 262 -0.73 3.70 17.55
N PHE A 263 0.14 2.90 16.95
CA PHE A 263 1.36 2.38 17.57
C PHE A 263 2.28 3.51 18.06
N VAL A 264 2.61 4.47 17.17
CA VAL A 264 3.50 5.59 17.50
C VAL A 264 2.86 6.50 18.55
N SER A 265 1.55 6.76 18.45
CA SER A 265 0.80 7.57 19.41
C SER A 265 0.83 6.96 20.80
N VAL A 266 0.51 5.68 20.94
CA VAL A 266 0.55 4.96 22.22
C VAL A 266 1.94 5.06 22.85
N PHE A 267 2.98 4.82 22.05
CA PHE A 267 4.36 4.86 22.53
C PHE A 267 4.78 6.25 22.98
N VAL A 268 4.49 7.28 22.17
CA VAL A 268 4.86 8.68 22.48
C VAL A 268 4.11 9.19 23.70
N VAL A 269 2.80 8.95 23.77
CA VAL A 269 1.98 9.37 24.91
C VAL A 269 2.42 8.67 26.19
N ALA A 270 2.60 7.34 26.15
CA ALA A 270 3.06 6.56 27.32
C ALA A 270 4.43 7.03 27.82
N SER A 271 5.38 7.31 26.91
CA SER A 271 6.70 7.81 27.25
C SER A 271 6.65 9.21 27.84
N THR A 272 5.81 10.09 27.29
CA THR A 272 5.60 11.47 27.77
C THR A 272 5.04 11.50 29.20
N PHE A 273 3.97 10.74 29.47
CA PHE A 273 3.42 10.65 30.82
C PHE A 273 4.38 10.02 31.83
N THR A 274 5.12 8.98 31.40
CA THR A 274 6.13 8.34 32.26
C THR A 274 7.23 9.33 32.64
N PHE A 275 7.67 10.17 31.68
CA PHE A 275 8.68 11.18 31.91
C PHE A 275 8.14 12.33 32.78
N ALA A 276 6.93 12.83 32.51
CA ALA A 276 6.30 13.89 33.32
C ALA A 276 6.12 13.49 34.79
N VAL A 277 5.72 12.26 35.05
CA VAL A 277 5.62 11.71 36.44
C VAL A 277 7.00 11.56 37.08
N ALA A 278 8.00 11.14 36.31
CA ALA A 278 9.36 10.95 36.79
C ALA A 278 10.01 12.27 37.28
N GLN A 279 9.73 13.39 36.59
CA GLN A 279 10.23 14.72 36.97
C GLN A 279 9.66 15.21 38.32
N ARG A 280 8.46 14.78 38.69
CA ARG A 280 7.74 15.20 39.91
C ARG A 280 8.09 14.40 41.16
N LYS A 281 9.16 13.60 41.16
CA LYS A 281 9.53 12.74 42.29
C LYS A 281 9.78 13.54 43.56
N ARG A 282 10.42 14.70 43.46
CA ARG A 282 10.69 15.57 44.63
C ARG A 282 9.39 16.07 45.25
N GLU A 283 8.44 16.50 44.42
CA GLU A 283 7.12 16.94 44.83
C GLU A 283 6.35 15.82 45.57
N PHE A 284 6.38 14.60 45.01
CA PHE A 284 5.77 13.46 45.67
C PHE A 284 6.45 13.10 46.98
N GLY A 285 7.76 13.26 47.07
CA GLY A 285 8.52 13.12 48.32
C GLY A 285 8.08 14.14 49.37
N LEU A 286 7.94 15.41 48.99
CA LEU A 286 7.49 16.50 49.87
C LEU A 286 6.05 16.25 50.36
N LEU A 287 5.13 15.87 49.50
CA LEU A 287 3.77 15.51 49.88
C LEU A 287 3.73 14.35 50.85
N ARG A 288 4.62 13.35 50.66
CA ARG A 288 4.74 12.23 51.58
C ARG A 288 5.35 12.62 52.95
N MET A 289 6.28 13.56 52.98
CA MET A 289 6.78 14.12 54.24
C MET A 289 5.69 14.93 54.97
N ALA A 290 4.79 15.58 54.23
CA ALA A 290 3.61 16.28 54.75
C ALA A 290 2.48 15.30 55.21
N GLY A 291 2.69 13.97 55.17
CA GLY A 291 1.76 12.96 55.64
C GLY A 291 0.82 12.38 54.58
N ALA A 292 0.99 12.69 53.30
CA ALA A 292 0.16 12.10 52.26
C ALA A 292 0.45 10.61 52.11
N THR A 293 -0.59 9.79 52.02
CA THR A 293 -0.47 8.35 51.79
C THR A 293 -0.11 8.05 50.31
N PRO A 294 0.52 6.91 50.00
CA PRO A 294 0.79 6.48 48.63
C PRO A 294 -0.46 6.45 47.74
N GLY A 295 -1.60 6.05 48.31
CA GLY A 295 -2.89 6.03 47.65
C GLY A 295 -3.42 7.41 47.28
N GLN A 296 -3.22 8.41 48.12
CA GLN A 296 -3.62 9.80 47.88
C GLN A 296 -2.78 10.40 46.72
N VAL A 297 -1.46 10.18 46.71
CA VAL A 297 -0.58 10.61 45.62
C VAL A 297 -1.01 9.98 44.31
N ARG A 298 -1.26 8.66 44.28
CA ARG A 298 -1.74 7.98 43.08
C ARG A 298 -3.08 8.53 42.58
N ARG A 299 -4.06 8.71 43.47
CA ARG A 299 -5.37 9.27 43.10
C ARG A 299 -5.27 10.68 42.53
N MET A 300 -4.33 11.49 43.02
CA MET A 300 -4.07 12.83 42.52
C MET A 300 -3.54 12.77 41.09
N VAL A 301 -2.54 11.91 40.84
CA VAL A 301 -1.95 11.74 39.50
C VAL A 301 -2.96 11.16 38.50
N TYR A 302 -3.83 10.23 38.93
CA TYR A 302 -4.92 9.72 38.06
C TYR A 302 -5.95 10.78 37.75
N ALA A 303 -6.33 11.66 38.72
CA ALA A 303 -7.26 12.75 38.46
C ALA A 303 -6.70 13.76 37.46
N GLU A 304 -5.41 14.13 37.57
CA GLU A 304 -4.72 14.98 36.62
C GLU A 304 -4.70 14.38 35.22
N ALA A 305 -4.34 13.08 35.10
CA ALA A 305 -4.30 12.37 33.85
C ALA A 305 -5.68 12.24 33.20
N LEU A 306 -6.72 12.03 34.00
CA LEU A 306 -8.10 11.92 33.50
C LEU A 306 -8.54 13.26 32.89
N VAL A 307 -8.30 14.38 33.60
CA VAL A 307 -8.69 15.71 33.09
C VAL A 307 -7.92 16.04 31.81
N ILE A 308 -6.61 15.85 31.81
CA ILE A 308 -5.79 16.08 30.60
C ILE A 308 -6.23 15.11 29.49
N GLY A 309 -6.47 13.85 29.81
CA GLY A 309 -6.90 12.83 28.88
C GLY A 309 -8.22 13.20 28.19
N VAL A 310 -9.23 13.61 28.95
CA VAL A 310 -10.54 14.02 28.40
C VAL A 310 -10.39 15.27 27.53
N LEU A 311 -9.74 16.32 28.04
CA LEU A 311 -9.59 17.58 27.30
C LEU A 311 -8.75 17.42 26.03
N ALA A 312 -7.62 16.70 26.12
CA ALA A 312 -6.75 16.47 24.97
C ALA A 312 -7.39 15.52 23.94
N SER A 313 -8.09 14.46 24.37
CA SER A 313 -8.81 13.58 23.45
C SER A 313 -9.96 14.32 22.76
N GLY A 314 -10.70 15.16 23.45
CA GLY A 314 -11.74 16.00 22.85
C GLY A 314 -11.16 16.98 21.81
N ALA A 315 -10.08 17.70 22.16
CA ALA A 315 -9.36 18.58 21.24
C ALA A 315 -8.79 17.81 20.03
N GLY A 316 -8.26 16.60 20.26
CA GLY A 316 -7.77 15.72 19.21
C GLY A 316 -8.88 15.28 18.26
N CYS A 317 -10.05 14.88 18.77
CA CYS A 317 -11.20 14.53 17.92
C CYS A 317 -11.66 15.72 17.07
N TRP A 318 -11.66 16.91 17.61
CA TRP A 318 -11.98 18.12 16.86
C TRP A 318 -10.96 18.39 15.75
N LEU A 319 -9.66 18.29 16.07
CA LEU A 319 -8.57 18.40 15.07
C LEU A 319 -8.70 17.33 13.98
N GLY A 320 -9.01 16.09 14.35
CA GLY A 320 -9.19 14.99 13.42
C GLY A 320 -10.34 15.23 12.46
N ARG A 321 -11.49 15.69 12.97
CA ARG A 321 -12.64 16.06 12.12
C ARG A 321 -12.32 17.18 11.13
N TRP A 322 -11.47 18.12 11.54
CA TRP A 322 -11.02 19.23 10.69
C TRP A 322 -9.97 18.79 9.66
N ALA A 323 -9.08 17.88 10.01
CA ALA A 323 -7.97 17.44 9.15
C ALA A 323 -8.39 16.34 8.15
N ALA A 324 -9.33 15.45 8.50
CA ALA A 324 -9.70 14.32 7.67
C ALA A 324 -10.23 14.70 6.27
N PRO A 325 -11.11 15.71 6.09
CA PRO A 325 -11.55 16.12 4.75
C PRO A 325 -10.39 16.67 3.89
N ARG A 326 -9.41 17.33 4.53
CA ARG A 326 -8.22 17.86 3.83
C ARG A 326 -7.30 16.73 3.37
N LEU A 327 -7.14 15.70 4.20
CA LEU A 327 -6.40 14.50 3.82
C LEU A 327 -7.09 13.81 2.64
N ALA A 328 -8.40 13.63 2.67
CA ALA A 328 -9.15 13.02 1.59
C ALA A 328 -9.01 13.80 0.27
N SER A 329 -9.17 15.13 0.30
CA SER A 329 -8.99 15.98 -0.89
C SER A 329 -7.57 15.95 -1.44
N TRP A 330 -6.56 15.89 -0.56
CA TRP A 330 -5.17 15.73 -0.98
C TRP A 330 -4.94 14.37 -1.64
N MET A 331 -5.45 13.28 -1.05
CA MET A 331 -5.32 11.93 -1.62
C MET A 331 -5.99 11.83 -2.99
N SER A 332 -7.17 12.41 -3.16
CA SER A 332 -7.86 12.46 -4.45
C SER A 332 -7.10 13.29 -5.48
N GLY A 333 -6.53 14.43 -5.06
CA GLY A 333 -5.72 15.30 -5.93
C GLY A 333 -4.40 14.67 -6.39
N GLN A 334 -3.85 13.73 -5.61
CA GLN A 334 -2.63 12.97 -5.96
C GLN A 334 -2.93 11.64 -6.67
N GLY A 335 -4.20 11.34 -6.98
CA GLY A 335 -4.58 10.08 -7.61
C GLY A 335 -4.41 8.82 -6.73
N ILE A 336 -4.21 9.00 -5.41
CA ILE A 336 -4.13 7.89 -4.44
C ILE A 336 -5.51 7.33 -4.14
N ALA A 337 -6.51 8.20 -4.10
CA ALA A 337 -7.92 7.86 -3.89
C ALA A 337 -8.77 8.33 -5.06
N PRO A 338 -9.92 7.69 -5.33
CA PRO A 338 -10.85 8.14 -6.36
C PRO A 338 -11.28 9.60 -6.16
N THR A 339 -11.63 10.29 -7.25
CA THR A 339 -12.02 11.72 -7.23
C THR A 339 -13.28 12.00 -6.38
N TRP A 340 -14.14 11.00 -6.25
CA TRP A 340 -15.35 11.05 -5.43
C TRP A 340 -15.11 10.72 -3.95
N PHE A 341 -13.90 10.28 -3.56
CA PHE A 341 -13.59 9.89 -2.18
C PHE A 341 -13.75 11.09 -1.22
N ARG A 342 -14.69 10.97 -0.30
CA ARG A 342 -15.02 12.00 0.71
C ARG A 342 -15.22 11.36 2.07
N ILE A 343 -14.97 12.15 3.12
CA ILE A 343 -15.20 11.70 4.49
C ILE A 343 -16.71 11.76 4.76
N GLY A 344 -17.27 10.63 5.16
CA GLY A 344 -18.67 10.50 5.55
C GLY A 344 -18.98 11.11 6.93
N GLU A 345 -20.23 11.04 7.35
CA GLU A 345 -20.70 11.57 8.63
C GLU A 345 -20.53 10.60 9.82
N GLN A 346 -19.85 9.50 9.61
CA GLN A 346 -19.65 8.46 10.63
C GLN A 346 -18.90 8.99 11.85
N ALA A 347 -19.51 8.87 13.02
CA ALA A 347 -18.95 9.35 14.29
C ALA A 347 -18.12 8.29 15.04
N TRP A 348 -18.32 6.99 14.74
CA TRP A 348 -17.66 5.91 15.48
C TRP A 348 -16.13 5.99 15.52
N PRO A 349 -15.39 6.45 14.45
CA PRO A 349 -13.95 6.58 14.54
C PRO A 349 -13.49 7.62 15.55
N LEU A 350 -14.30 8.67 15.74
CA LEU A 350 -14.01 9.68 16.77
C LEU A 350 -14.15 9.10 18.18
N HIS A 351 -15.16 8.24 18.42
CA HIS A 351 -15.31 7.54 19.69
C HIS A 351 -14.13 6.60 19.95
N VAL A 352 -13.72 5.83 18.94
CA VAL A 352 -12.53 4.96 19.03
C VAL A 352 -11.28 5.79 19.35
N ALA A 353 -11.04 6.89 18.65
CA ALA A 353 -9.90 7.76 18.89
C ALA A 353 -9.92 8.37 20.31
N PHE A 354 -11.08 8.87 20.77
CA PHE A 354 -11.26 9.44 22.10
C PHE A 354 -10.93 8.43 23.20
N TRP A 355 -11.54 7.24 23.14
CA TRP A 355 -11.34 6.22 24.15
C TRP A 355 -9.94 5.63 24.12
N THR A 356 -9.33 5.49 22.92
CA THR A 356 -7.93 5.09 22.78
C THR A 356 -7.01 6.09 23.46
N GLY A 357 -7.17 7.39 23.18
CA GLY A 357 -6.37 8.44 23.81
C GLY A 357 -6.49 8.46 25.33
N LEU A 358 -7.72 8.41 25.84
CA LEU A 358 -7.98 8.37 27.30
C LEU A 358 -7.38 7.13 27.94
N THR A 359 -7.55 5.96 27.34
CA THR A 359 -7.01 4.68 27.86
C THR A 359 -5.48 4.71 27.89
N VAL A 360 -4.85 5.19 26.81
CA VAL A 360 -3.38 5.30 26.74
C VAL A 360 -2.84 6.27 27.80
N ALA A 361 -3.50 7.42 27.99
CA ALA A 361 -3.12 8.37 29.03
C ALA A 361 -3.21 7.76 30.44
N LEU A 362 -4.31 7.06 30.73
CA LEU A 362 -4.49 6.38 32.02
C LEU A 362 -3.50 5.23 32.23
N CYS A 363 -3.29 4.37 31.23
CA CYS A 363 -2.32 3.27 31.30
C CYS A 363 -0.88 3.78 31.51
N GLY A 364 -0.48 4.84 30.77
CA GLY A 364 0.83 5.47 30.96
C GLY A 364 1.03 5.97 32.38
N VAL A 365 0.00 6.59 32.95
CA VAL A 365 0.05 7.10 34.32
C VAL A 365 -0.02 5.97 35.38
N VAL A 366 -0.78 4.92 35.14
CA VAL A 366 -0.82 3.75 36.05
C VAL A 366 0.58 3.19 36.25
N VAL A 367 1.29 2.90 35.17
CA VAL A 367 2.67 2.38 35.22
C VAL A 367 3.61 3.35 35.95
N ALA A 368 3.49 4.65 35.71
CA ALA A 368 4.31 5.67 36.33
C ALA A 368 3.96 5.89 37.81
N SER A 369 2.67 5.81 38.19
CA SER A 369 2.17 6.06 39.55
C SER A 369 2.58 4.96 40.54
N PHE A 370 2.72 3.72 40.07
CA PHE A 370 3.27 2.65 40.94
C PHE A 370 4.69 2.98 41.40
N ARG A 371 5.49 3.63 40.55
CA ARG A 371 6.85 4.09 40.91
C ARG A 371 6.79 5.30 41.83
N ALA A 372 5.90 6.25 41.58
CA ALA A 372 5.70 7.43 42.42
C ALA A 372 5.27 7.07 43.86
N GLY A 373 4.37 6.10 44.00
CA GLY A 373 3.91 5.61 45.30
C GLY A 373 4.98 4.86 46.10
N ARG A 374 6.05 4.37 45.47
CA ARG A 374 7.17 3.69 46.17
C ARG A 374 8.33 4.63 46.49
N THR A 375 8.29 5.92 46.15
CA THR A 375 9.32 6.89 46.59
C THR A 375 9.24 7.07 48.09
N GLY A 376 10.34 6.80 48.78
CA GLY A 376 10.44 7.01 50.25
C GLY A 376 10.48 8.49 50.60
N PRO A 377 10.04 8.88 51.81
CA PRO A 377 10.06 10.27 52.25
C PRO A 377 11.46 10.90 52.21
N THR A 378 12.48 10.12 52.51
CA THR A 378 13.90 10.53 52.54
C THR A 378 14.53 10.66 51.12
N ALA A 379 13.87 10.13 50.08
CA ALA A 379 14.37 10.21 48.73
C ALA A 379 14.41 11.67 48.17
N ALA A 380 13.63 12.58 48.77
CA ALA A 380 13.61 13.97 48.45
C ALA A 380 14.86 14.74 48.95
N LEU A 381 15.55 14.19 49.96
CA LEU A 381 16.72 14.81 50.57
C LEU A 381 18.07 14.31 49.95
N ARG A 382 18.04 13.27 49.12
CA ARG A 382 19.21 12.75 48.45
C ARG A 382 19.36 13.38 47.04
N ASP A 383 19.90 14.58 47.02
CA ASP A 383 20.10 15.36 45.76
C ASP A 383 21.30 14.85 44.94
N SER A 384 22.05 13.86 45.40
CA SER A 384 23.31 13.43 44.76
C SER A 384 23.42 11.94 44.42
N ALA A 385 22.33 11.21 44.41
CA ALA A 385 22.41 9.81 43.96
C ALA A 385 22.56 9.76 42.45
N VAL A 386 23.81 9.64 42.00
CA VAL A 386 24.13 9.11 40.68
C VAL A 386 23.24 7.91 40.40
N ASP A 387 22.50 7.91 39.29
CA ASP A 387 21.59 6.83 38.89
C ASP A 387 22.39 5.49 38.87
N SER A 388 22.47 4.79 39.99
CA SER A 388 23.26 3.55 40.19
C SER A 388 22.62 2.31 39.57
N GLY A 389 21.45 2.43 38.92
CA GLY A 389 20.78 1.34 38.22
C GLY A 389 20.22 1.76 36.88
N THR A 390 20.79 1.25 35.80
CA THR A 390 20.39 1.63 34.44
C THR A 390 18.99 1.14 34.07
N MET A 391 18.56 -0.02 34.58
CA MET A 391 17.29 -0.64 34.17
C MET A 391 16.74 -1.60 35.24
N PRO A 392 15.45 -1.55 35.63
CA PRO A 392 14.86 -2.54 36.50
C PRO A 392 14.72 -3.89 35.78
N TRP A 393 14.93 -4.98 36.51
CA TRP A 393 14.88 -6.34 35.94
C TRP A 393 13.57 -6.66 35.23
N SER A 394 12.46 -6.15 35.72
CA SER A 394 11.14 -6.34 35.09
C SER A 394 11.06 -5.76 33.66
N ARG A 395 11.66 -4.61 33.47
CA ARG A 395 11.71 -3.97 32.13
C ARG A 395 12.63 -4.74 31.18
N LEU A 396 13.76 -5.25 31.71
CA LEU A 396 14.67 -6.08 30.94
C LEU A 396 14.00 -7.38 30.50
N LEU A 397 13.27 -8.03 31.41
CA LEU A 397 12.52 -9.26 31.12
C LEU A 397 11.44 -9.02 30.06
N VAL A 398 10.66 -7.95 30.17
CA VAL A 398 9.65 -7.58 29.15
C VAL A 398 10.31 -7.30 27.81
N ALA A 399 11.39 -6.54 27.79
CA ALA A 399 12.11 -6.24 26.56
C ALA A 399 12.71 -7.49 25.89
N ALA A 400 13.29 -8.38 26.70
CA ALA A 400 13.81 -9.67 26.24
C ALA A 400 12.68 -10.57 25.71
N ALA A 401 11.54 -10.63 26.42
CA ALA A 401 10.39 -11.40 25.97
C ALA A 401 9.86 -10.90 24.62
N VAL A 402 9.69 -9.58 24.46
CA VAL A 402 9.21 -8.99 23.20
C VAL A 402 10.23 -9.23 22.07
N LEU A 403 11.52 -9.12 22.35
CA LEU A 403 12.58 -9.39 21.36
C LEU A 403 12.57 -10.86 20.94
N LEU A 404 12.51 -11.78 21.90
CA LEU A 404 12.46 -13.22 21.64
C LEU A 404 11.18 -13.60 20.86
N THR A 405 10.04 -13.00 21.21
CA THR A 405 8.80 -13.19 20.46
C THR A 405 8.95 -12.70 19.02
N GLY A 406 9.47 -11.48 18.81
CA GLY A 406 9.67 -10.94 17.46
C GLY A 406 10.63 -11.77 16.61
N LEU A 407 11.75 -12.21 17.19
CA LEU A 407 12.71 -13.09 16.52
C LEU A 407 12.15 -14.51 16.33
N GLY A 408 11.42 -15.02 17.31
CA GLY A 408 10.77 -16.32 17.24
C GLY A 408 9.74 -16.38 16.10
N LEU A 409 8.87 -15.37 16.00
CA LEU A 409 7.91 -15.27 14.90
C LEU A 409 8.60 -15.14 13.51
N LEU A 410 9.75 -14.46 13.45
CA LEU A 410 10.53 -14.40 12.21
C LEU A 410 11.08 -15.78 11.85
N VAL A 411 11.67 -16.48 12.80
CA VAL A 411 12.25 -17.81 12.59
C VAL A 411 11.18 -18.84 12.22
N THR A 412 10.03 -18.85 12.92
CA THR A 412 8.92 -19.76 12.59
C THR A 412 8.37 -19.49 11.19
N ALA A 413 8.18 -18.22 10.80
CA ALA A 413 7.76 -17.88 9.45
C ALA A 413 8.79 -18.32 8.38
N LEU A 414 10.10 -18.19 8.66
CA LEU A 414 11.16 -18.63 7.75
C LEU A 414 11.21 -20.16 7.59
N VAL A 415 10.90 -20.90 8.65
CA VAL A 415 10.97 -22.37 8.66
C VAL A 415 9.70 -23.00 8.09
N GLU A 416 8.53 -22.51 8.49
CA GLU A 416 7.25 -23.10 8.09
C GLU A 416 6.79 -22.65 6.70
N ASN A 417 6.85 -21.35 6.44
CA ASN A 417 6.42 -20.78 5.16
C ASN A 417 7.16 -19.47 4.86
N PRO A 418 8.32 -19.52 4.16
CA PRO A 418 9.10 -18.33 3.83
C PRO A 418 8.32 -17.27 3.06
N GLY A 419 7.32 -17.66 2.25
CA GLY A 419 6.43 -16.74 1.53
C GLY A 419 5.62 -15.82 2.44
N ASP A 420 5.33 -16.23 3.68
CA ASP A 420 4.59 -15.42 4.64
C ASP A 420 5.37 -14.17 5.07
N VAL A 421 6.71 -14.22 5.08
CA VAL A 421 7.56 -13.06 5.38
C VAL A 421 7.37 -11.96 4.33
N LEU A 422 7.05 -12.32 3.09
CA LEU A 422 6.84 -11.39 1.98
C LEU A 422 5.44 -10.78 1.98
N LYS A 423 4.49 -11.36 2.73
CA LYS A 423 3.12 -10.84 2.85
C LYS A 423 3.08 -9.52 3.60
N ARG A 424 2.32 -8.56 3.06
CA ARG A 424 2.21 -7.19 3.59
C ARG A 424 1.93 -7.15 5.09
N LYS A 425 1.04 -8.00 5.58
CA LYS A 425 0.68 -8.08 7.01
C LYS A 425 1.91 -8.38 7.87
N THR A 426 2.75 -9.31 7.46
CA THR A 426 3.90 -9.78 8.23
C THR A 426 5.03 -8.74 8.24
N TYR A 427 5.44 -8.22 7.08
CA TYR A 427 6.56 -7.27 7.02
C TYR A 427 6.22 -5.88 7.57
N ILE A 428 4.94 -5.58 7.90
CA ILE A 428 4.54 -4.37 8.63
C ILE A 428 4.54 -4.61 10.12
N THR A 429 3.98 -5.73 10.60
CA THR A 429 3.82 -5.98 12.04
C THR A 429 5.10 -6.45 12.72
N GLN A 430 5.93 -7.19 12.03
CA GLN A 430 7.16 -7.77 12.57
C GLN A 430 8.19 -6.72 13.00
N PRO A 431 8.51 -5.68 12.17
CA PRO A 431 9.39 -4.61 12.62
C PRO A 431 8.88 -3.85 13.84
N MET A 432 7.56 -3.73 14.01
CA MET A 432 6.98 -3.03 15.18
C MET A 432 7.36 -3.71 16.50
N LEU A 433 7.34 -5.04 16.55
CA LEU A 433 7.77 -5.78 17.73
C LEU A 433 9.25 -5.56 18.02
N LEU A 434 10.12 -5.61 17.00
CA LEU A 434 11.55 -5.36 17.15
C LEU A 434 11.83 -3.92 17.56
N ILE A 435 11.09 -2.94 17.02
CA ILE A 435 11.18 -1.53 17.41
C ILE A 435 10.84 -1.36 18.89
N VAL A 436 9.74 -1.96 19.37
CA VAL A 436 9.37 -1.91 20.80
C VAL A 436 10.46 -2.52 21.67
N ALA A 437 10.99 -3.68 21.30
CA ALA A 437 12.03 -4.36 22.03
C ALA A 437 13.30 -3.48 22.17
N ILE A 438 13.77 -2.91 21.06
CA ILE A 438 14.95 -2.02 21.04
C ILE A 438 14.69 -0.70 21.76
N ALA A 439 13.50 -0.12 21.63
CA ALA A 439 13.13 1.09 22.38
C ALA A 439 13.06 0.83 23.91
N LEU A 440 12.61 -0.34 24.33
CA LEU A 440 12.67 -0.76 25.72
C LEU A 440 14.12 -1.03 26.20
N LEU A 441 14.97 -1.60 25.35
CA LEU A 441 16.39 -1.85 25.61
C LEU A 441 17.27 -0.61 25.48
N ALA A 442 16.75 0.48 24.90
CA ALA A 442 17.52 1.70 24.64
C ALA A 442 18.37 2.18 25.83
N PRO A 443 17.92 2.19 27.11
CA PRO A 443 18.75 2.61 28.24
C PRO A 443 20.02 1.77 28.45
N VAL A 444 19.99 0.50 28.03
CA VAL A 444 21.15 -0.39 28.10
C VAL A 444 22.09 -0.16 26.91
N LEU A 445 21.50 0.00 25.72
CA LEU A 445 22.22 0.12 24.44
C LEU A 445 22.82 1.51 24.23
N VAL A 446 22.18 2.56 24.73
CA VAL A 446 22.62 3.95 24.54
C VAL A 446 24.01 4.17 25.13
N ARG A 447 24.32 3.64 26.31
CA ARG A 447 25.58 3.90 26.97
C ARG A 447 26.81 3.39 26.21
N PRO A 448 26.89 2.11 25.79
CA PRO A 448 28.01 1.63 24.98
C PRO A 448 28.06 2.29 23.60
N LEU A 449 26.88 2.52 22.98
CA LEU A 449 26.79 3.13 21.65
C LEU A 449 27.26 4.59 21.66
N THR A 450 26.86 5.37 22.69
CA THR A 450 27.34 6.75 22.85
C THR A 450 28.86 6.77 23.01
N ARG A 451 29.45 5.88 23.82
CA ARG A 451 30.91 5.78 23.97
C ARG A 451 31.61 5.46 22.65
N LEU A 452 31.04 4.56 21.85
CA LEU A 452 31.57 4.17 20.55
C LEU A 452 31.49 5.32 19.54
N LEU A 453 30.34 5.93 19.40
CA LEU A 453 30.09 6.98 18.41
C LEU A 453 30.85 8.29 18.73
N THR A 454 31.05 8.59 20.02
CA THR A 454 31.73 9.81 20.45
C THR A 454 33.25 9.64 20.60
N TRP A 455 33.79 8.46 20.33
CA TRP A 455 35.22 8.22 20.34
C TRP A 455 35.99 9.11 19.36
N LEU A 456 35.47 9.27 18.15
CA LEU A 456 36.07 10.12 17.10
C LEU A 456 35.89 11.63 17.39
N PRO A 457 34.66 12.15 17.66
CA PRO A 457 34.46 13.55 18.04
C PRO A 457 35.19 13.98 19.31
N ALA A 458 35.38 13.09 20.27
CA ALA A 458 36.12 13.38 21.51
C ALA A 458 37.61 13.62 21.29
N ARG A 459 38.16 13.25 20.12
CA ARG A 459 39.55 13.50 19.74
C ARG A 459 39.77 14.81 18.98
N LEU A 460 38.66 15.48 18.56
CA LEU A 460 38.74 16.79 17.94
C LEU A 460 39.11 17.85 18.99
N PRO A 461 39.91 18.85 18.62
CA PRO A 461 40.30 19.91 19.53
C PRO A 461 39.09 20.71 20.01
N GLY A 462 38.98 20.88 21.37
CA GLY A 462 37.91 21.68 22.02
C GLY A 462 37.09 20.89 23.05
N ALA A 463 36.59 21.60 24.05
CA ALA A 463 35.84 21.01 25.17
C ALA A 463 34.41 20.52 24.80
N VAL A 464 33.82 20.99 23.70
CA VAL A 464 32.40 20.77 23.38
C VAL A 464 32.14 19.27 23.13
N GLY A 465 33.02 18.58 22.39
CA GLY A 465 32.82 17.15 22.08
C GLY A 465 32.98 16.26 23.33
N MET A 466 33.95 16.57 24.19
CA MET A 466 34.16 15.88 25.45
C MET A 466 32.99 16.09 26.42
N LEU A 467 32.53 17.32 26.59
CA LEU A 467 31.38 17.67 27.43
C LEU A 467 30.09 17.03 26.93
N ALA A 468 29.84 17.05 25.62
CA ALA A 468 28.67 16.40 25.02
C ALA A 468 28.66 14.90 25.27
N ARG A 469 29.82 14.24 25.16
CA ARG A 469 30.00 12.81 25.47
C ARG A 469 29.68 12.49 26.94
N GLU A 470 30.30 13.20 27.88
CA GLU A 470 30.11 12.92 29.31
C GLU A 470 28.68 13.25 29.76
N ASN A 471 28.08 14.31 29.23
CA ASN A 471 26.69 14.66 29.49
C ASN A 471 25.70 13.58 28.97
N ALA A 472 25.91 13.05 27.77
CA ALA A 472 25.07 12.00 27.22
C ALA A 472 25.28 10.65 27.97
N ALA A 473 26.48 10.37 28.41
CA ALA A 473 26.80 9.18 29.20
C ALA A 473 26.27 9.27 30.64
N ALA A 474 26.23 10.46 31.25
CA ALA A 474 25.66 10.70 32.56
C ALA A 474 24.12 10.66 32.56
N GLY A 475 23.48 11.16 31.48
CA GLY A 475 22.02 11.25 31.33
C GLY A 475 21.41 10.11 30.50
N VAL A 476 21.84 8.84 30.67
CA VAL A 476 21.42 7.69 29.83
C VAL A 476 19.91 7.56 29.69
N ARG A 477 19.14 7.73 30.76
CA ARG A 477 17.66 7.61 30.70
C ARG A 477 17.03 8.71 29.86
N ARG A 478 17.55 9.92 29.95
CA ARG A 478 17.10 11.07 29.15
C ARG A 478 17.47 10.86 27.69
N THR A 479 18.72 10.48 27.41
CA THR A 479 19.18 10.20 26.06
C THR A 479 18.36 9.08 25.39
N ALA A 480 18.05 8.03 26.14
CA ALA A 480 17.19 6.94 25.65
C ALA A 480 15.75 7.40 25.36
N ALA A 481 15.19 8.27 26.21
CA ALA A 481 13.84 8.80 26.01
C ALA A 481 13.74 9.69 24.76
N VAL A 482 14.78 10.51 24.50
CA VAL A 482 14.84 11.37 23.30
C VAL A 482 15.18 10.54 22.05
N ALA A 483 16.00 9.49 22.17
CA ALA A 483 16.35 8.62 21.03
C ALA A 483 15.18 7.74 20.57
N ALA A 484 14.27 7.35 21.48
CA ALA A 484 13.21 6.40 21.18
C ALA A 484 12.28 6.81 20.01
N PRO A 485 11.76 8.05 19.88
CA PRO A 485 10.99 8.47 18.71
C PRO A 485 11.80 8.41 17.42
N VAL A 486 13.09 8.73 17.48
CA VAL A 486 13.99 8.66 16.32
C VAL A 486 14.21 7.20 15.90
N ILE A 487 14.42 6.28 16.86
CA ILE A 487 14.50 4.84 16.60
C ILE A 487 13.27 4.37 15.81
N ILE A 488 12.07 4.75 16.28
CA ILE A 488 10.80 4.35 15.65
C ILE A 488 10.74 4.88 14.20
N THR A 489 10.98 6.16 14.00
CA THR A 489 10.82 6.80 12.69
C THR A 489 11.85 6.29 11.68
N VAL A 490 13.11 6.15 12.08
CA VAL A 490 14.17 5.65 11.20
C VAL A 490 13.97 4.16 10.91
N ALA A 491 13.63 3.37 11.93
CA ALA A 491 13.36 1.95 11.74
C ALA A 491 12.14 1.70 10.82
N LEU A 492 11.06 2.46 10.99
CA LEU A 492 9.91 2.38 10.09
C LEU A 492 10.26 2.78 8.66
N ALA A 493 10.98 3.91 8.49
CA ALA A 493 11.41 4.37 7.19
C ALA A 493 12.26 3.32 6.46
N CYS A 494 13.31 2.83 7.11
CA CYS A 494 14.22 1.84 6.54
C CYS A 494 13.54 0.48 6.32
N SER A 495 12.77 -0.01 7.29
CA SER A 495 12.11 -1.31 7.17
C SER A 495 11.02 -1.29 6.10
N LEU A 496 10.10 -0.30 6.13
CA LEU A 496 8.95 -0.30 5.24
C LEU A 496 9.36 -0.05 3.79
N MET A 497 10.16 0.99 3.56
CA MET A 497 10.60 1.33 2.19
C MET A 497 11.67 0.36 1.68
N GLY A 498 12.58 -0.09 2.55
CA GLY A 498 13.62 -1.05 2.19
C GLY A 498 13.03 -2.43 1.86
N THR A 499 12.06 -2.91 2.64
CA THR A 499 11.39 -4.18 2.35
C THR A 499 10.61 -4.11 1.04
N THR A 500 9.81 -3.06 0.82
CA THR A 500 9.05 -2.89 -0.42
C THR A 500 9.99 -2.83 -1.64
N ALA A 501 11.06 -2.05 -1.56
CA ALA A 501 12.03 -1.95 -2.64
C ALA A 501 12.78 -3.28 -2.88
N THR A 502 13.14 -4.00 -1.81
CA THR A 502 13.82 -5.31 -1.90
C THR A 502 12.91 -6.37 -2.53
N ILE A 503 11.63 -6.42 -2.14
CA ILE A 503 10.66 -7.38 -2.72
C ILE A 503 10.42 -7.05 -4.20
N ASN A 504 10.26 -5.78 -4.57
CA ASN A 504 10.05 -5.40 -5.96
C ASN A 504 11.30 -5.66 -6.82
N GLU A 505 12.50 -5.43 -6.30
CA GLU A 505 13.75 -5.81 -6.99
C GLU A 505 13.86 -7.34 -7.14
N ALA A 506 13.43 -8.09 -6.12
CA ALA A 506 13.37 -9.55 -6.20
C ALA A 506 12.42 -10.02 -7.31
N LYS A 507 11.23 -9.43 -7.42
CA LYS A 507 10.28 -9.70 -8.52
C LYS A 507 10.88 -9.38 -9.88
N ALA A 508 11.55 -8.24 -10.00
CA ALA A 508 12.23 -7.86 -11.24
C ALA A 508 13.39 -8.82 -11.58
N ALA A 509 14.19 -9.23 -10.58
CA ALA A 509 15.28 -10.19 -10.76
C ALA A 509 14.75 -11.57 -11.17
N GLU A 510 13.67 -12.03 -10.54
CA GLU A 510 12.98 -13.26 -10.91
C GLU A 510 12.46 -13.20 -12.36
N ALA A 511 11.78 -12.12 -12.72
CA ALA A 511 11.30 -11.91 -14.09
C ALA A 511 12.44 -11.90 -15.11
N ARG A 512 13.59 -11.27 -14.78
CA ARG A 512 14.78 -11.28 -15.65
C ARG A 512 15.36 -12.68 -15.85
N THR A 513 15.41 -13.49 -14.79
CA THR A 513 15.91 -14.87 -14.89
C THR A 513 14.97 -15.80 -15.61
N GLN A 514 13.66 -15.57 -15.47
CA GLN A 514 12.62 -16.39 -16.10
C GLN A 514 12.35 -16.03 -17.56
N THR A 515 12.66 -14.81 -18.00
CA THR A 515 12.40 -14.34 -19.37
C THR A 515 13.60 -14.64 -20.26
N ARG A 516 13.41 -15.49 -21.28
CA ARG A 516 14.36 -15.76 -22.36
C ARG A 516 14.04 -15.01 -23.65
N ALA A 517 12.85 -14.45 -23.73
CA ALA A 517 12.45 -13.61 -24.86
C ALA A 517 13.33 -12.37 -24.94
N ASP A 518 13.56 -11.89 -26.15
CA ASP A 518 14.34 -10.67 -26.43
C ASP A 518 13.42 -9.44 -26.50
N TYR A 519 12.18 -9.64 -27.00
CA TYR A 519 11.14 -8.63 -27.02
C TYR A 519 9.87 -9.16 -26.39
N VAL A 520 9.16 -8.25 -25.73
CA VAL A 520 7.85 -8.51 -25.11
C VAL A 520 6.87 -7.44 -25.56
N VAL A 521 5.73 -7.87 -26.03
CA VAL A 521 4.61 -6.99 -26.37
C VAL A 521 3.44 -7.39 -25.48
N SER A 522 2.91 -6.44 -24.72
CA SER A 522 1.78 -6.68 -23.83
C SER A 522 0.70 -5.63 -24.05
N ALA A 523 -0.53 -6.02 -23.80
CA ALA A 523 -1.68 -5.11 -23.86
C ALA A 523 -1.76 -4.14 -22.67
N GLY A 524 -0.79 -4.19 -21.74
CA GLY A 524 -0.77 -3.41 -20.50
C GLY A 524 -1.91 -3.78 -19.56
N ASP A 525 -2.18 -2.91 -18.58
CA ASP A 525 -3.22 -3.10 -17.57
C ASP A 525 -4.65 -3.03 -18.13
N SER A 526 -4.80 -2.73 -19.43
CA SER A 526 -6.12 -2.59 -20.07
C SER A 526 -6.90 -3.90 -20.18
N GLY A 527 -6.28 -5.05 -19.92
CA GLY A 527 -6.88 -6.38 -20.05
C GLY A 527 -7.33 -6.75 -21.47
N ARG A 528 -6.93 -5.96 -22.48
CA ARG A 528 -7.38 -6.08 -23.88
C ARG A 528 -6.53 -7.05 -24.64
N ALA A 529 -7.15 -7.67 -25.65
CA ALA A 529 -6.41 -8.51 -26.58
C ALA A 529 -5.52 -7.67 -27.53
N LEU A 530 -4.32 -8.17 -27.80
CA LEU A 530 -3.46 -7.63 -28.85
C LEU A 530 -4.07 -7.85 -30.23
N PRO A 531 -3.88 -6.94 -31.19
CA PRO A 531 -4.37 -7.09 -32.55
C PRO A 531 -3.83 -8.38 -33.21
N ALA A 532 -4.72 -9.20 -33.75
CA ALA A 532 -4.32 -10.43 -34.43
C ALA A 532 -3.42 -10.17 -35.65
N GLY A 533 -3.52 -8.98 -36.26
CA GLY A 533 -2.65 -8.51 -37.33
C GLY A 533 -1.18 -8.44 -36.89
N PHE A 534 -0.93 -7.91 -35.69
CA PHE A 534 0.42 -7.86 -35.11
C PHE A 534 0.98 -9.26 -34.87
N VAL A 535 0.18 -10.16 -34.27
CA VAL A 535 0.63 -11.52 -33.97
C VAL A 535 1.03 -12.28 -35.25
N ARG A 536 0.24 -12.09 -36.34
CA ARG A 536 0.57 -12.68 -37.64
C ARG A 536 1.83 -12.08 -38.22
N ALA A 537 1.92 -10.75 -38.27
CA ALA A 537 3.08 -10.06 -38.82
C ALA A 537 4.37 -10.42 -38.06
N ALA A 538 4.30 -10.57 -36.73
CA ALA A 538 5.45 -11.01 -35.95
C ALA A 538 5.88 -12.44 -36.27
N ARG A 539 4.94 -13.37 -36.50
CA ARG A 539 5.24 -14.76 -36.88
C ARG A 539 5.83 -14.88 -38.28
N ASP A 540 5.50 -13.95 -39.17
CA ASP A 540 6.00 -13.94 -40.55
C ASP A 540 7.43 -13.37 -40.67
N ILE A 541 8.02 -12.88 -39.57
CA ILE A 541 9.41 -12.39 -39.58
C ILE A 541 10.37 -13.58 -39.50
N PRO A 542 11.29 -13.76 -40.47
CA PRO A 542 12.26 -14.85 -40.42
C PRO A 542 13.21 -14.73 -39.23
N GLY A 543 13.57 -15.86 -38.65
CA GLY A 543 14.53 -15.91 -37.56
C GLY A 543 13.98 -15.51 -36.19
N VAL A 544 12.66 -15.53 -36.01
CA VAL A 544 12.05 -15.32 -34.68
C VAL A 544 11.17 -16.49 -34.26
N THR A 545 11.15 -16.77 -32.98
CA THR A 545 10.17 -17.64 -32.33
C THR A 545 9.18 -16.78 -31.57
N VAL A 546 7.90 -16.95 -31.86
CA VAL A 546 6.81 -16.15 -31.25
C VAL A 546 5.94 -17.03 -30.38
N SER A 547 5.92 -16.77 -29.10
CA SER A 547 5.00 -17.40 -28.14
C SER A 547 3.91 -16.41 -27.77
N THR A 548 2.68 -16.88 -27.83
CA THR A 548 1.51 -16.07 -27.45
C THR A 548 0.92 -16.58 -26.15
N SER A 549 0.58 -15.69 -25.23
CA SER A 549 -0.11 -16.07 -24.02
C SER A 549 -1.35 -15.22 -23.77
N ARG A 550 -2.25 -15.74 -22.93
CA ARG A 550 -3.56 -15.17 -22.59
C ARG A 550 -3.77 -15.27 -21.11
N SER A 551 -4.20 -14.18 -20.49
CA SER A 551 -4.60 -14.20 -19.08
C SER A 551 -5.92 -14.90 -18.90
N THR A 552 -5.97 -15.80 -17.93
CA THR A 552 -7.17 -16.55 -17.54
C THR A 552 -7.11 -16.87 -16.05
N GLY A 553 -8.07 -17.60 -15.53
CA GLY A 553 -8.10 -18.05 -14.15
C GLY A 553 -8.47 -19.51 -14.05
N VAL A 554 -8.02 -20.13 -12.99
CA VAL A 554 -8.42 -21.49 -12.61
C VAL A 554 -8.93 -21.45 -11.18
N THR A 555 -10.08 -22.07 -10.93
CA THR A 555 -10.65 -22.16 -9.57
C THR A 555 -10.65 -23.63 -9.13
N VAL A 556 -10.17 -23.87 -7.92
CA VAL A 556 -10.20 -25.20 -7.28
C VAL A 556 -11.04 -25.14 -6.01
N LEU A 557 -11.64 -26.26 -5.65
CA LEU A 557 -12.31 -26.43 -4.37
C LEU A 557 -11.35 -27.13 -3.41
N GLU A 558 -10.76 -26.36 -2.50
CA GLU A 558 -9.83 -26.87 -1.52
C GLU A 558 -10.57 -27.37 -0.28
N GLU A 559 -10.16 -28.53 0.23
CA GLU A 559 -10.74 -29.21 1.41
C GLU A 559 -12.28 -29.34 1.34
N GLY A 560 -12.87 -29.29 0.14
CA GLY A 560 -14.31 -29.34 -0.07
C GLY A 560 -15.09 -28.12 0.45
N THR A 561 -14.44 -27.07 0.91
CA THR A 561 -15.06 -25.92 1.59
C THR A 561 -14.72 -24.55 1.01
N ALA A 562 -13.52 -24.38 0.46
CA ALA A 562 -13.04 -23.10 -0.03
C ALA A 562 -12.84 -23.12 -1.56
N LEU A 563 -13.45 -22.14 -2.26
CA LEU A 563 -13.11 -21.86 -3.66
C LEU A 563 -11.89 -20.97 -3.71
N VAL A 564 -10.75 -21.52 -4.14
CA VAL A 564 -9.49 -20.79 -4.32
C VAL A 564 -9.28 -20.54 -5.80
N ARG A 565 -9.19 -19.27 -6.18
CA ARG A 565 -8.92 -18.85 -7.55
C ARG A 565 -7.43 -18.56 -7.70
N SER A 566 -6.80 -19.20 -8.67
CA SER A 566 -5.43 -18.93 -9.09
C SER A 566 -5.42 -18.19 -10.43
N GLU A 567 -4.61 -17.16 -10.55
CA GLU A 567 -4.32 -16.54 -11.84
C GLU A 567 -3.56 -17.55 -12.72
N ALA A 568 -3.95 -17.62 -13.99
CA ALA A 568 -3.37 -18.56 -14.92
C ALA A 568 -3.02 -17.90 -16.27
N ARG A 569 -2.01 -18.41 -16.93
CA ARG A 569 -1.70 -18.04 -18.31
C ARG A 569 -1.87 -19.22 -19.23
N ALA A 570 -2.61 -19.00 -20.31
CA ALA A 570 -2.78 -20.00 -21.35
C ALA A 570 -1.81 -19.70 -22.49
N VAL A 571 -1.03 -20.72 -22.88
CA VAL A 571 0.02 -20.66 -23.89
C VAL A 571 -0.32 -21.56 -25.07
N GLY A 572 0.37 -21.40 -26.20
CA GLY A 572 0.19 -22.26 -27.38
C GLY A 572 0.56 -23.73 -27.09
N SER A 573 1.74 -23.95 -26.54
CA SER A 573 2.24 -25.25 -26.10
C SER A 573 3.33 -25.10 -25.05
N GLY A 574 3.58 -26.20 -24.30
CA GLY A 574 4.68 -26.22 -23.34
C GLY A 574 6.06 -26.07 -23.97
N ARG A 575 6.21 -26.48 -25.23
CA ARG A 575 7.47 -26.31 -26.01
C ARG A 575 7.71 -24.83 -26.30
N GLU A 576 6.73 -24.13 -26.90
CA GLU A 576 6.84 -22.68 -27.14
C GLU A 576 7.15 -21.90 -25.86
N LEU A 577 6.48 -22.26 -24.75
CA LEU A 577 6.75 -21.64 -23.44
C LEU A 577 8.21 -21.84 -23.01
N SER A 578 8.75 -23.04 -23.18
CA SER A 578 10.14 -23.36 -22.77
C SER A 578 11.21 -22.67 -23.62
N GLU A 579 10.89 -22.27 -24.85
CA GLU A 579 11.80 -21.53 -25.73
C GLU A 579 11.95 -20.06 -25.31
N VAL A 580 10.85 -19.42 -24.90
CA VAL A 580 10.81 -17.99 -24.54
C VAL A 580 10.93 -17.73 -23.02
N SER A 581 10.86 -18.78 -22.21
CA SER A 581 10.91 -18.65 -20.75
C SER A 581 11.76 -19.76 -20.09
N GLN A 582 12.29 -19.45 -18.91
CA GLN A 582 13.00 -20.39 -18.04
C GLN A 582 12.32 -20.43 -16.67
N LEU A 583 11.14 -21.03 -16.64
CA LEU A 583 10.39 -21.11 -15.39
C LEU A 583 11.08 -22.06 -14.38
N PRO A 584 10.98 -21.78 -13.06
CA PRO A 584 11.65 -22.56 -12.02
C PRO A 584 10.88 -23.86 -11.74
N VAL A 585 11.06 -24.87 -12.56
CA VAL A 585 10.41 -26.19 -12.44
C VAL A 585 11.07 -26.98 -11.32
N VAL A 586 10.29 -27.37 -10.31
CA VAL A 586 10.71 -28.24 -9.21
C VAL A 586 10.48 -29.72 -9.54
N ALA A 587 9.41 -30.04 -10.25
CA ALA A 587 9.08 -31.39 -10.64
C ALA A 587 8.37 -31.41 -12.00
N GLY A 588 8.54 -32.47 -12.78
CA GLY A 588 7.95 -32.62 -14.11
C GLY A 588 8.71 -31.87 -15.21
N LYS A 589 8.04 -31.61 -16.35
CA LYS A 589 8.60 -30.87 -17.49
C LYS A 589 7.53 -29.98 -18.12
N LEU A 590 7.91 -28.74 -18.49
CA LEU A 590 7.02 -27.83 -19.19
C LEU A 590 6.59 -28.36 -20.55
N THR A 591 7.46 -29.12 -21.23
CA THR A 591 7.18 -29.74 -22.54
C THR A 591 6.03 -30.73 -22.49
N ASP A 592 5.71 -31.26 -21.31
CA ASP A 592 4.62 -32.26 -21.11
C ASP A 592 3.26 -31.59 -20.92
N LEU A 593 3.20 -30.23 -21.03
CA LEU A 593 1.96 -29.48 -21.01
C LEU A 593 1.18 -29.65 -22.31
N ASP A 594 0.02 -30.29 -22.21
CA ASP A 594 -0.96 -30.57 -23.26
C ASP A 594 -2.37 -30.10 -22.86
N ASP A 595 -3.34 -30.34 -23.73
CA ASP A 595 -4.74 -29.92 -23.50
C ASP A 595 -5.42 -30.60 -22.30
N ASP A 596 -4.85 -31.67 -21.79
CA ASP A 596 -5.38 -32.52 -20.70
C ASP A 596 -4.58 -32.33 -19.40
N SER A 597 -3.69 -31.34 -19.40
CA SER A 597 -2.76 -31.09 -18.28
C SER A 597 -2.66 -29.64 -17.86
N ILE A 598 -2.04 -29.42 -16.71
CA ILE A 598 -1.87 -28.14 -16.03
C ILE A 598 -0.48 -28.08 -15.39
N VAL A 599 0.14 -26.91 -15.42
CA VAL A 599 1.31 -26.59 -14.61
C VAL A 599 0.84 -25.79 -13.41
N VAL A 600 1.20 -26.21 -12.20
CA VAL A 600 0.82 -25.60 -10.94
C VAL A 600 2.06 -25.08 -10.19
N ASN A 601 1.87 -24.24 -9.18
CA ASN A 601 2.94 -23.82 -8.29
C ASN A 601 2.88 -24.56 -6.94
N GLY A 602 3.92 -24.41 -6.12
CA GLY A 602 4.05 -25.06 -4.82
C GLY A 602 3.04 -24.64 -3.75
N GLU A 603 2.17 -23.64 -4.02
CA GLU A 603 1.11 -23.21 -3.10
C GLU A 603 -0.14 -24.11 -3.17
N TRP A 604 -0.27 -24.94 -4.22
CA TRP A 604 -1.40 -25.83 -4.37
C TRP A 604 -1.33 -27.00 -3.39
N LEU A 605 -2.47 -27.46 -2.88
CA LEU A 605 -2.53 -28.62 -1.97
C LEU A 605 -2.07 -29.91 -2.65
N THR A 606 -2.34 -30.04 -3.94
CA THR A 606 -1.89 -31.19 -4.75
C THR A 606 -0.77 -30.73 -5.67
N THR A 607 0.43 -31.21 -5.43
CA THR A 607 1.64 -30.86 -6.19
C THR A 607 2.37 -32.08 -6.80
N ARG A 608 1.77 -33.25 -6.76
CA ARG A 608 2.40 -34.46 -7.30
C ARG A 608 2.19 -34.55 -8.81
N VAL A 609 3.29 -34.62 -9.56
CA VAL A 609 3.25 -34.79 -11.02
C VAL A 609 2.54 -36.08 -11.38
N GLY A 610 1.61 -36.02 -12.33
CA GLY A 610 0.77 -37.13 -12.77
C GLY A 610 -0.59 -37.20 -12.10
N ASP A 611 -0.77 -36.60 -10.92
CA ASP A 611 -2.08 -36.56 -10.27
C ASP A 611 -3.05 -35.69 -11.07
N ARG A 612 -4.35 -36.03 -10.97
CA ARG A 612 -5.41 -35.24 -11.61
C ARG A 612 -6.14 -34.38 -10.61
N VAL A 613 -6.33 -33.10 -10.98
CA VAL A 613 -7.00 -32.12 -10.14
C VAL A 613 -8.27 -31.63 -10.83
N PRO A 614 -9.43 -31.73 -10.17
CA PRO A 614 -10.67 -31.17 -10.67
C PRO A 614 -10.64 -29.65 -10.52
N VAL A 615 -10.79 -28.95 -11.64
CA VAL A 615 -10.71 -27.48 -11.69
C VAL A 615 -11.91 -26.92 -12.46
N TRP A 616 -12.26 -25.67 -12.18
CA TRP A 616 -13.08 -24.85 -13.07
C TRP A 616 -12.16 -23.90 -13.84
N LEU A 617 -12.28 -23.92 -15.16
CA LEU A 617 -11.59 -23.01 -16.05
C LEU A 617 -12.16 -21.60 -15.97
N GLY A 618 -11.48 -20.62 -16.56
CA GLY A 618 -11.88 -19.21 -16.54
C GLY A 618 -13.29 -18.93 -17.11
N ASP A 619 -13.83 -19.85 -17.94
CA ASP A 619 -15.18 -19.80 -18.51
C ASP A 619 -16.23 -20.61 -17.72
N GLY A 620 -15.86 -21.15 -16.56
CA GLY A 620 -16.72 -21.94 -15.70
C GLY A 620 -16.88 -23.43 -16.10
N ARG A 621 -16.21 -23.91 -17.16
CA ARG A 621 -16.20 -25.34 -17.50
C ARG A 621 -15.42 -26.13 -16.46
N LYS A 622 -15.95 -27.27 -16.05
CA LYS A 622 -15.21 -28.24 -15.23
C LYS A 622 -14.24 -29.02 -16.11
N ALA A 623 -13.01 -29.14 -15.66
CA ALA A 623 -11.99 -29.98 -16.26
C ALA A 623 -11.29 -30.80 -15.17
N ASN A 624 -10.77 -31.96 -15.53
CA ASN A 624 -9.98 -32.79 -14.62
C ASN A 624 -8.60 -32.95 -15.24
N LEU A 625 -7.69 -32.05 -14.87
CA LEU A 625 -6.39 -31.89 -15.52
C LEU A 625 -5.29 -32.61 -14.76
N ARG A 626 -4.38 -33.25 -15.52
CA ARG A 626 -3.18 -33.90 -15.00
C ARG A 626 -2.09 -32.89 -14.72
N ILE A 627 -1.46 -32.92 -13.57
CA ILE A 627 -0.31 -32.06 -13.27
C ILE A 627 0.89 -32.50 -14.13
N ALA A 628 1.31 -31.65 -15.06
CA ALA A 628 2.45 -31.89 -15.95
C ALA A 628 3.78 -31.43 -15.31
N ALA A 629 3.75 -30.33 -14.61
CA ALA A 629 4.90 -29.79 -13.88
C ALA A 629 4.48 -28.97 -12.67
N VAL A 630 5.40 -28.83 -11.74
CA VAL A 630 5.25 -28.01 -10.53
C VAL A 630 6.35 -26.95 -10.52
N LEU A 631 5.96 -25.69 -10.37
CA LEU A 631 6.88 -24.56 -10.26
C LEU A 631 7.18 -24.25 -8.78
N SER A 632 8.35 -23.69 -8.50
CA SER A 632 8.60 -23.10 -7.19
C SER A 632 7.67 -21.90 -6.94
N ILE A 633 7.43 -21.57 -5.67
CA ILE A 633 6.58 -20.43 -5.29
C ILE A 633 7.20 -19.10 -5.73
N GLY A 634 8.53 -18.99 -5.63
CA GLY A 634 9.25 -17.76 -5.95
C GLY A 634 8.78 -16.57 -5.10
N THR A 635 8.64 -15.41 -5.70
CA THR A 635 8.10 -14.21 -5.05
C THR A 635 6.56 -14.20 -4.99
N GLY A 636 5.88 -15.30 -5.33
CA GLY A 636 4.44 -15.40 -5.47
C GLY A 636 3.93 -15.02 -6.87
N ASN A 637 4.81 -14.81 -7.84
CA ASN A 637 4.44 -14.48 -9.24
C ASN A 637 4.41 -15.71 -10.17
N ASN A 638 4.85 -16.88 -9.68
CA ASN A 638 4.81 -18.12 -10.45
C ASN A 638 3.39 -18.66 -10.48
N GLY A 639 2.66 -18.28 -11.53
CA GLY A 639 1.25 -18.63 -11.74
C GLY A 639 1.07 -20.04 -12.30
N VAL A 640 -0.17 -20.33 -12.64
CA VAL A 640 -0.60 -21.57 -13.28
C VAL A 640 -0.51 -21.42 -14.79
N TYR A 641 -0.12 -22.51 -15.50
CA TYR A 641 -0.11 -22.53 -16.96
C TYR A 641 -1.02 -23.60 -17.51
N LEU A 642 -1.71 -23.24 -18.61
CA LEU A 642 -2.64 -24.07 -19.36
C LEU A 642 -2.35 -23.95 -20.85
N THR A 643 -2.96 -24.81 -21.68
CA THR A 643 -2.97 -24.57 -23.13
C THR A 643 -4.09 -23.60 -23.52
N ALA A 644 -3.94 -22.97 -24.66
CA ALA A 644 -4.90 -22.01 -25.21
C ALA A 644 -6.32 -22.59 -25.39
N ARG A 645 -6.45 -23.92 -25.59
CA ARG A 645 -7.73 -24.63 -25.68
C ARG A 645 -8.53 -24.57 -24.36
N ASN A 646 -7.82 -24.54 -23.24
CA ASN A 646 -8.43 -24.44 -21.90
C ASN A 646 -8.76 -23.01 -21.48
N ALA A 647 -8.42 -22.02 -22.29
CA ALA A 647 -8.75 -20.60 -22.08
C ALA A 647 -9.64 -20.06 -23.21
N ALA A 648 -10.70 -20.80 -23.53
CA ALA A 648 -11.64 -20.41 -24.57
C ALA A 648 -12.22 -19.01 -24.28
N GLY A 649 -12.14 -18.12 -25.25
CA GLY A 649 -12.65 -16.75 -25.16
C GLY A 649 -11.66 -15.73 -24.55
N ALA A 650 -10.51 -16.14 -24.04
CA ALA A 650 -9.45 -15.21 -23.67
C ALA A 650 -8.70 -14.72 -24.93
N GLY A 651 -8.53 -13.41 -25.05
CA GLY A 651 -7.70 -12.81 -26.10
C GLY A 651 -6.22 -12.94 -25.78
N VAL A 652 -5.38 -12.91 -26.83
CA VAL A 652 -3.91 -12.83 -26.64
C VAL A 652 -3.58 -11.47 -26.06
N ASP A 653 -3.03 -11.42 -24.87
CA ASP A 653 -2.65 -10.18 -24.16
C ASP A 653 -1.15 -9.97 -24.02
N ARG A 654 -0.37 -11.02 -24.33
CA ARG A 654 1.09 -10.93 -24.32
C ARG A 654 1.68 -11.80 -25.44
N VAL A 655 2.71 -11.26 -26.06
CA VAL A 655 3.52 -11.92 -27.08
C VAL A 655 4.97 -11.83 -26.65
N ASP A 656 5.62 -12.96 -26.48
CA ASP A 656 7.02 -13.10 -26.16
C ASP A 656 7.77 -13.55 -27.44
N ILE A 657 8.81 -12.81 -27.82
CA ILE A 657 9.53 -13.00 -29.07
C ILE A 657 11.00 -13.30 -28.77
N LYS A 658 11.47 -14.44 -29.26
CA LYS A 658 12.88 -14.83 -29.19
C LYS A 658 13.51 -14.72 -30.57
N VAL A 659 14.64 -14.04 -30.67
CA VAL A 659 15.41 -13.90 -31.93
C VAL A 659 16.43 -15.02 -32.00
N ALA A 660 16.52 -15.69 -33.15
CA ALA A 660 17.54 -16.71 -33.38
C ALA A 660 18.95 -16.09 -33.40
N ALA A 661 19.92 -16.82 -32.90
CA ALA A 661 21.29 -16.31 -32.75
C ALA A 661 21.95 -15.92 -34.07
N ASP A 662 21.54 -16.54 -35.17
CA ASP A 662 21.99 -16.31 -36.54
C ASP A 662 21.18 -15.29 -37.33
N ALA A 663 20.12 -14.73 -36.74
CA ALA A 663 19.25 -13.74 -37.41
C ALA A 663 19.90 -12.34 -37.46
N ASP A 664 19.52 -11.57 -38.47
CA ASP A 664 19.83 -10.14 -38.54
C ASP A 664 19.00 -9.35 -37.55
N TRP A 665 19.55 -9.12 -36.39
CA TRP A 665 18.91 -8.41 -35.29
C TRP A 665 18.39 -7.02 -35.69
N ALA A 666 19.14 -6.29 -36.51
CA ALA A 666 18.73 -4.95 -36.93
C ALA A 666 17.54 -5.00 -37.91
N ALA A 667 17.50 -6.00 -38.76
CA ALA A 667 16.35 -6.21 -39.64
C ALA A 667 15.12 -6.68 -38.88
N VAL A 668 15.30 -7.57 -37.89
CA VAL A 668 14.23 -8.04 -37.00
C VAL A 668 13.65 -6.89 -36.20
N ASP A 669 14.49 -6.08 -35.52
CA ASP A 669 14.04 -4.93 -34.71
C ASP A 669 13.24 -3.93 -35.56
N ARG A 670 13.74 -3.54 -36.75
CA ARG A 670 13.02 -2.65 -37.65
C ARG A 670 11.64 -3.19 -38.07
N ARG A 671 11.56 -4.48 -38.41
CA ARG A 671 10.31 -5.12 -38.84
C ARG A 671 9.33 -5.24 -37.69
N LEU A 672 9.79 -5.60 -36.48
CA LEU A 672 8.95 -5.69 -35.29
C LEU A 672 8.38 -4.32 -34.91
N ARG A 673 9.20 -3.27 -34.91
CA ARG A 673 8.72 -1.90 -34.63
C ARG A 673 7.74 -1.43 -35.68
N ALA A 674 8.01 -1.66 -36.96
CA ALA A 674 7.07 -1.32 -38.03
C ALA A 674 5.74 -2.05 -37.92
N ALA A 675 5.76 -3.35 -37.55
CA ALA A 675 4.54 -4.12 -37.26
C ALA A 675 3.80 -3.58 -36.04
N GLY A 676 4.53 -3.15 -35.00
CA GLY A 676 3.99 -2.51 -33.82
C GLY A 676 3.30 -1.18 -34.14
N GLU A 677 3.97 -0.29 -34.87
CA GLU A 677 3.42 0.99 -35.33
C GLU A 677 2.17 0.79 -36.20
N ALA A 678 2.19 -0.14 -37.12
CA ALA A 678 1.05 -0.45 -37.96
C ALA A 678 -0.15 -1.02 -37.18
N SER A 679 0.10 -1.61 -36.03
CA SER A 679 -0.90 -2.23 -35.16
C SER A 679 -1.24 -1.41 -33.91
N GLY A 680 -0.57 -0.25 -33.72
CA GLY A 680 -0.78 0.61 -32.56
C GLY A 680 -0.36 -0.05 -31.23
N VAL A 681 0.66 -0.94 -31.26
CA VAL A 681 1.19 -1.63 -30.07
C VAL A 681 2.67 -1.29 -29.89
N GLU A 682 3.08 -1.12 -28.65
CA GLU A 682 4.46 -0.83 -28.29
C GLU A 682 5.27 -2.14 -28.19
N VAL A 683 6.39 -2.19 -28.91
CA VAL A 683 7.34 -3.30 -28.87
C VAL A 683 8.49 -2.93 -27.97
N LEU A 684 8.57 -3.56 -26.81
CA LEU A 684 9.60 -3.32 -25.82
C LEU A 684 10.65 -4.43 -25.82
N GLY A 685 11.91 -4.08 -25.64
CA GLY A 685 12.92 -5.05 -25.29
C GLY A 685 12.59 -5.66 -23.92
N ALA A 686 12.92 -6.95 -23.71
CA ALA A 686 12.55 -7.67 -22.48
C ALA A 686 12.98 -6.93 -21.20
N GLY A 687 14.20 -6.35 -21.18
CA GLY A 687 14.67 -5.55 -20.07
C GLY A 687 13.82 -4.29 -19.83
N GLN A 688 13.46 -3.57 -20.88
CA GLN A 688 12.62 -2.38 -20.80
C GLN A 688 11.21 -2.73 -20.28
N TRP A 689 10.66 -3.84 -20.78
CA TRP A 689 9.36 -4.32 -20.33
C TRP A 689 9.38 -4.67 -18.84
N ILE A 690 10.42 -5.37 -18.36
CA ILE A 690 10.57 -5.72 -16.94
C ILE A 690 10.69 -4.46 -16.08
N ASP A 691 11.50 -3.48 -16.49
CA ASP A 691 11.69 -2.24 -15.72
C ASP A 691 10.40 -1.40 -15.67
N ALA A 692 9.56 -1.46 -16.72
CA ALA A 692 8.26 -0.79 -16.75
C ALA A 692 7.21 -1.49 -15.86
N HIS A 693 7.18 -2.83 -15.85
CA HIS A 693 6.17 -3.62 -15.13
C HIS A 693 6.55 -3.94 -13.67
N TYR A 694 7.84 -3.94 -13.37
CA TYR A 694 8.37 -4.18 -12.01
C TYR A 694 9.18 -2.99 -11.51
N PRO A 695 8.61 -1.78 -11.43
CA PRO A 695 9.32 -0.63 -10.89
C PRO A 695 9.65 -0.86 -9.41
N ARG A 696 10.80 -0.38 -8.95
CA ARG A 696 11.22 -0.49 -7.54
C ARG A 696 10.19 0.06 -6.56
N SER A 697 9.41 1.04 -6.96
CA SER A 697 8.20 1.48 -6.28
C SER A 697 7.25 2.16 -7.27
N SER A 698 5.97 1.78 -7.28
CA SER A 698 4.96 2.54 -8.02
C SER A 698 4.80 3.92 -7.37
N GLU A 699 4.43 4.93 -8.15
CA GLU A 699 4.30 6.31 -7.67
C GLU A 699 3.27 6.42 -6.55
N SER A 700 2.13 5.76 -6.68
CA SER A 700 1.09 5.71 -5.65
C SER A 700 1.57 5.05 -4.35
N THR A 701 2.29 3.93 -4.44
CA THR A 701 2.89 3.27 -3.27
C THR A 701 3.92 4.18 -2.61
N ARG A 702 4.78 4.83 -3.38
CA ARG A 702 5.78 5.77 -2.87
C ARG A 702 5.13 6.96 -2.15
N LEU A 703 4.10 7.58 -2.74
CA LEU A 703 3.36 8.67 -2.11
C LEU A 703 2.68 8.22 -0.82
N GLY A 704 2.06 7.04 -0.83
CA GLY A 704 1.45 6.46 0.37
C GLY A 704 2.46 6.20 1.49
N LEU A 705 3.63 5.65 1.18
CA LEU A 705 4.72 5.45 2.15
C LEU A 705 5.28 6.77 2.68
N LEU A 706 5.44 7.77 1.83
CA LEU A 706 5.85 9.11 2.24
C LEU A 706 4.83 9.78 3.16
N MET A 707 3.54 9.59 2.94
CA MET A 707 2.47 10.04 3.83
C MET A 707 2.61 9.43 5.22
N ILE A 708 2.79 8.10 5.30
CA ILE A 708 3.01 7.41 6.58
C ILE A 708 4.25 7.94 7.29
N LEU A 709 5.31 8.16 6.53
CA LEU A 709 6.57 8.68 7.05
C LEU A 709 6.46 10.12 7.55
N ALA A 710 5.70 10.96 6.85
CA ALA A 710 5.40 12.33 7.29
C ALA A 710 4.64 12.32 8.61
N ILE A 711 3.66 11.46 8.78
CA ILE A 711 2.94 11.26 10.05
C ILE A 711 3.92 10.86 11.16
N ALA A 712 4.77 9.87 10.93
CA ALA A 712 5.77 9.42 11.90
C ALA A 712 6.76 10.55 12.26
N LEU A 713 7.17 11.37 11.29
CA LEU A 713 8.07 12.51 11.50
C LEU A 713 7.41 13.62 12.34
N VAL A 714 6.13 13.92 12.10
CA VAL A 714 5.35 14.86 12.93
C VAL A 714 5.33 14.38 14.38
N TYR A 715 5.04 13.10 14.60
CA TYR A 715 5.09 12.54 15.95
C TYR A 715 6.47 12.62 16.59
N THR A 716 7.51 12.32 15.82
CA THR A 716 8.90 12.47 16.29
C THR A 716 9.20 13.91 16.68
N GLY A 717 8.78 14.88 15.88
CA GLY A 717 8.92 16.29 16.18
C GLY A 717 8.23 16.70 17.49
N ILE A 718 6.99 16.24 17.69
CA ILE A 718 6.22 16.50 18.92
C ILE A 718 6.91 15.86 20.13
N ALA A 719 7.33 14.61 20.01
CA ALA A 719 7.99 13.87 21.10
C ALA A 719 9.34 14.50 21.47
N LEU A 720 10.14 14.88 20.45
CA LEU A 720 11.41 15.57 20.65
C LEU A 720 11.21 16.93 21.28
N ALA A 721 10.26 17.74 20.76
CA ALA A 721 9.96 19.06 21.30
C ALA A 721 9.57 18.95 22.78
N ASN A 722 8.62 18.08 23.12
CA ASN A 722 8.16 17.90 24.49
C ASN A 722 9.30 17.42 25.43
N THR A 723 10.06 16.41 25.02
CA THR A 723 11.11 15.83 25.85
C THR A 723 12.30 16.80 26.03
N LEU A 724 12.68 17.50 24.97
CA LEU A 724 13.83 18.42 24.99
C LEU A 724 13.51 19.75 25.69
N VAL A 725 12.29 20.28 25.54
CA VAL A 725 11.84 21.46 26.31
C VAL A 725 11.88 21.15 27.80
N MET A 726 11.32 20.04 28.24
CA MET A 726 11.37 19.61 29.64
C MET A 726 12.82 19.39 30.12
N ALA A 727 13.62 18.68 29.31
CA ALA A 727 15.04 18.42 29.65
C ALA A 727 15.90 19.70 29.74
N THR A 728 15.58 20.73 28.96
CA THR A 728 16.28 22.00 28.98
C THR A 728 15.91 22.78 30.22
N THR A 729 14.66 22.77 30.66
CA THR A 729 14.19 23.44 31.88
C THR A 729 14.92 22.92 33.11
N ASP A 730 15.12 21.61 33.22
CA ASP A 730 15.85 20.98 34.34
C ASP A 730 17.35 21.37 34.39
N ARG A 731 17.94 21.81 33.28
CA ARG A 731 19.36 22.13 33.12
C ARG A 731 19.68 23.64 33.12
N VAL A 732 18.67 24.48 33.34
CA VAL A 732 18.90 25.94 33.29
C VAL A 732 20.03 26.36 34.24
N ARG A 733 20.13 25.74 35.43
CA ARG A 733 21.20 25.97 36.39
C ARG A 733 22.58 25.54 35.87
N ASP A 734 22.68 24.37 35.26
CA ASP A 734 23.93 23.86 34.68
C ASP A 734 24.42 24.77 33.54
N LEU A 735 23.45 25.23 32.70
CA LEU A 735 23.74 26.16 31.62
C LEU A 735 24.15 27.55 32.16
N ALA A 736 23.57 28.00 33.28
CA ALA A 736 23.96 29.24 33.98
C ALA A 736 25.36 29.07 34.59
N ALA A 737 25.68 27.94 35.23
CA ALA A 737 27.01 27.65 35.77
C ALA A 737 28.09 27.68 34.68
N LEU A 738 27.86 27.07 33.51
CA LEU A 738 28.77 27.18 32.37
C LEU A 738 28.99 28.63 31.93
N ARG A 739 27.98 29.46 31.98
CA ARG A 739 28.10 30.86 31.66
C ARG A 739 28.87 31.64 32.71
N LEU A 740 28.71 31.33 33.99
CA LEU A 740 29.50 31.94 35.08
C LEU A 740 30.99 31.56 35.03
N THR A 741 31.32 30.35 34.48
CA THR A 741 32.71 29.95 34.17
C THR A 741 33.27 30.56 32.90
N GLY A 742 32.54 31.47 32.22
CA GLY A 742 33.02 32.26 31.07
C GLY A 742 32.59 31.73 29.71
N ALA A 743 31.77 30.72 29.60
CA ALA A 743 31.27 30.23 28.32
C ALA A 743 30.37 31.27 27.64
N THR A 744 30.54 31.52 26.34
CA THR A 744 29.67 32.41 25.56
C THR A 744 28.30 31.77 25.29
N LYS A 745 27.26 32.60 25.02
CA LYS A 745 25.93 32.11 24.63
C LYS A 745 26.00 31.13 23.46
N LEU A 746 26.82 31.44 22.46
CA LEU A 746 26.97 30.62 21.26
C LEU A 746 27.63 29.26 21.58
N GLN A 747 28.61 29.23 22.46
CA GLN A 747 29.25 27.98 22.91
C GLN A 747 28.28 27.07 23.62
N VAL A 748 27.44 27.63 24.51
CA VAL A 748 26.38 26.84 25.20
C VAL A 748 25.34 26.33 24.22
N LEU A 749 24.89 27.15 23.26
CA LEU A 749 23.94 26.69 22.21
C LEU A 749 24.55 25.63 21.30
N ARG A 750 25.84 25.79 20.92
CA ARG A 750 26.56 24.74 20.15
C ARG A 750 26.66 23.42 20.92
N LEU A 751 26.94 23.49 22.24
CA LEU A 751 26.93 22.27 23.09
C LEU A 751 25.57 21.56 23.04
N VAL A 752 24.49 22.28 23.26
CA VAL A 752 23.13 21.77 23.25
C VAL A 752 22.76 21.18 21.88
N ALA A 753 23.16 21.86 20.79
CA ALA A 753 22.93 21.38 19.43
C ALA A 753 23.69 20.06 19.16
N VAL A 754 24.99 20.00 19.55
CA VAL A 754 25.80 18.76 19.37
C VAL A 754 25.25 17.60 20.18
N GLU A 755 24.81 17.85 21.46
CA GLU A 755 24.13 16.81 22.24
C GLU A 755 22.89 16.29 21.53
N SER A 756 22.06 17.19 20.98
CA SER A 756 20.81 16.81 20.29
C SER A 756 21.09 15.98 19.04
N VAL A 757 22.06 16.40 18.22
CA VAL A 757 22.46 15.63 17.03
C VAL A 757 23.00 14.25 17.42
N MET A 758 23.81 14.16 18.48
CA MET A 758 24.36 12.90 18.95
C MET A 758 23.27 11.91 19.37
N VAL A 759 22.23 12.39 20.05
CA VAL A 759 21.07 11.55 20.44
C VAL A 759 20.33 11.04 19.20
N VAL A 760 20.16 11.91 18.16
CA VAL A 760 19.56 11.48 16.89
C VAL A 760 20.41 10.44 16.17
N VAL A 761 21.74 10.61 16.14
CA VAL A 761 22.66 9.61 15.55
C VAL A 761 22.55 8.27 16.27
N VAL A 762 22.52 8.27 17.60
CA VAL A 762 22.31 7.04 18.39
C VAL A 762 20.96 6.39 18.05
N GLY A 763 19.89 7.19 17.97
CA GLY A 763 18.57 6.71 17.56
C GLY A 763 18.55 6.14 16.15
N ALA A 764 19.21 6.83 15.21
CA ALA A 764 19.31 6.39 13.82
C ALA A 764 20.09 5.06 13.67
N VAL A 765 21.20 4.90 14.39
CA VAL A 765 21.96 3.64 14.37
C VAL A 765 21.16 2.47 14.93
N LEU A 766 20.45 2.69 16.05
CA LEU A 766 19.57 1.66 16.63
C LEU A 766 18.39 1.34 15.71
N GLY A 767 17.79 2.36 15.08
CA GLY A 767 16.73 2.18 14.10
C GLY A 767 17.20 1.42 12.86
N ALA A 768 18.38 1.75 12.35
CA ALA A 768 19.02 1.03 11.25
C ALA A 768 19.33 -0.43 11.59
N ALA A 769 19.77 -0.71 12.83
CA ALA A 769 20.02 -2.08 13.30
C ALA A 769 18.74 -2.93 13.31
N VAL A 770 17.61 -2.38 13.78
CA VAL A 770 16.30 -3.06 13.68
C VAL A 770 15.94 -3.37 12.24
N SER A 771 16.11 -2.38 11.35
CA SER A 771 15.80 -2.55 9.94
C SER A 771 16.71 -3.57 9.26
N ALA A 772 17.98 -3.61 9.64
CA ALA A 772 18.92 -4.61 9.12
C ALA A 772 18.48 -6.04 9.48
N VAL A 773 18.01 -6.28 10.71
CA VAL A 773 17.45 -7.59 11.10
C VAL A 773 16.23 -7.95 10.24
N ASN A 774 15.31 -6.98 10.03
CA ASN A 774 14.13 -7.21 9.21
C ASN A 774 14.48 -7.50 7.74
N LEU A 775 15.36 -6.70 7.13
CA LEU A 775 15.79 -6.86 5.74
C LEU A 775 16.59 -8.14 5.53
N LEU A 776 17.39 -8.56 6.51
CA LEU A 776 18.06 -9.86 6.50
C LEU A 776 17.05 -11.00 6.54
N GLY A 777 15.98 -10.87 7.34
CA GLY A 777 14.88 -11.83 7.36
C GLY A 777 14.21 -11.97 5.99
N VAL A 778 13.89 -10.85 5.33
CA VAL A 778 13.32 -10.82 3.98
C VAL A 778 14.29 -11.44 2.96
N ARG A 779 15.57 -11.10 3.02
CA ARG A 779 16.58 -11.70 2.14
C ARG A 779 16.69 -13.21 2.34
N THR A 780 16.67 -13.66 3.59
CA THR A 780 16.72 -15.10 3.91
C THR A 780 15.47 -15.80 3.37
N ALA A 781 14.28 -15.21 3.51
CA ALA A 781 13.05 -15.74 2.94
C ALA A 781 13.14 -15.87 1.41
N LEU A 782 13.63 -14.82 0.73
CA LEU A 782 13.83 -14.84 -0.71
C LEU A 782 14.83 -15.93 -1.12
N GLY A 783 15.93 -16.10 -0.38
CA GLY A 783 16.91 -17.17 -0.63
C GLY A 783 16.34 -18.57 -0.46
N LEU A 784 15.45 -18.78 0.53
CA LEU A 784 14.75 -20.06 0.74
C LEU A 784 13.71 -20.34 -0.36
N LEU A 785 13.26 -19.31 -1.08
CA LEU A 785 12.38 -19.41 -2.23
C LEU A 785 13.12 -19.46 -3.58
N ASP A 786 14.44 -19.68 -3.55
CA ASP A 786 15.33 -19.72 -4.72
C ASP A 786 15.36 -18.40 -5.53
N VAL A 787 15.05 -17.28 -4.88
CA VAL A 787 15.09 -15.96 -5.51
C VAL A 787 16.32 -15.20 -5.02
N SER A 788 17.31 -15.02 -5.91
CA SER A 788 18.48 -14.19 -5.61
C SER A 788 18.15 -12.71 -5.80
N SER A 789 18.21 -11.94 -4.73
CA SER A 789 17.98 -10.50 -4.77
C SER A 789 18.95 -9.74 -3.87
N ALA A 790 19.34 -8.55 -4.29
CA ALA A 790 20.11 -7.63 -3.45
C ALA A 790 19.17 -6.88 -2.49
N ILE A 791 19.65 -6.59 -1.28
CA ILE A 791 18.94 -5.70 -0.36
C ILE A 791 19.00 -4.28 -0.92
N VAL A 792 17.84 -3.67 -1.13
CA VAL A 792 17.72 -2.30 -1.62
C VAL A 792 17.32 -1.37 -0.47
N VAL A 793 18.21 -0.44 -0.13
CA VAL A 793 17.94 0.58 0.88
C VAL A 793 17.79 1.93 0.18
N PRO A 794 16.66 2.65 0.35
CA PRO A 794 16.45 3.96 -0.26
C PRO A 794 17.19 5.06 0.53
N TRP A 795 18.52 5.11 0.41
CA TRP A 795 19.40 6.02 1.14
C TRP A 795 18.99 7.50 1.09
N PRO A 796 18.50 8.05 -0.04
CA PRO A 796 18.08 9.45 -0.07
C PRO A 796 16.93 9.74 0.90
N THR A 797 15.93 8.86 0.96
CA THR A 797 14.78 9.04 1.85
C THR A 797 15.15 8.81 3.31
N VAL A 798 15.96 7.79 3.60
CA VAL A 798 16.47 7.53 4.96
C VAL A 798 17.32 8.69 5.44
N GLY A 799 18.22 9.21 4.60
CA GLY A 799 19.03 10.39 4.90
C GLY A 799 18.18 11.64 5.16
N ALA A 800 17.13 11.86 4.36
CA ALA A 800 16.20 12.97 4.56
C ALA A 800 15.46 12.88 5.91
N VAL A 801 15.03 11.68 6.32
CA VAL A 801 14.38 11.44 7.61
C VAL A 801 15.33 11.70 8.78
N ILE A 802 16.56 11.22 8.69
CA ILE A 802 17.57 11.46 9.72
C ILE A 802 17.88 12.95 9.81
N ALA A 803 18.06 13.62 8.68
CA ALA A 803 18.33 15.07 8.63
C ALA A 803 17.17 15.89 9.19
N ALA A 804 15.93 15.56 8.82
CA ALA A 804 14.73 16.20 9.36
C ALA A 804 14.60 15.99 10.88
N SER A 805 14.85 14.77 11.36
CA SER A 805 14.85 14.45 12.79
C SER A 805 15.94 15.22 13.55
N ALA A 806 17.12 15.36 12.95
CA ALA A 806 18.23 16.14 13.53
C ALA A 806 17.89 17.65 13.58
N LEU A 807 17.30 18.19 12.52
CA LEU A 807 16.86 19.58 12.48
C LEU A 807 15.79 19.85 13.56
N LEU A 808 14.78 18.98 13.65
CA LEU A 808 13.73 19.08 14.67
C LEU A 808 14.32 19.00 16.09
N ALA A 809 15.24 18.07 16.34
CA ALA A 809 15.90 17.93 17.65
C ALA A 809 16.73 19.18 18.01
N VAL A 810 17.50 19.71 17.06
CA VAL A 810 18.29 20.93 17.27
C VAL A 810 17.38 22.12 17.57
N LEU A 811 16.33 22.32 16.78
CA LEU A 811 15.37 23.41 17.02
C LEU A 811 14.67 23.25 18.37
N ALA A 812 14.19 22.07 18.69
CA ALA A 812 13.49 21.77 19.95
C ALA A 812 14.37 21.95 21.18
N ALA A 813 15.69 21.76 21.07
CA ALA A 813 16.64 21.96 22.16
C ALA A 813 17.17 23.40 22.25
N THR A 814 17.51 24.02 21.12
CA THR A 814 18.16 25.34 21.10
C THR A 814 17.19 26.48 21.31
N LEU A 815 15.94 26.38 20.84
CA LEU A 815 14.96 27.45 21.05
C LEU A 815 14.68 27.71 22.54
N PRO A 816 14.30 26.72 23.37
CA PRO A 816 14.08 26.91 24.80
C PRO A 816 15.38 27.38 25.53
N ALA A 817 16.51 26.78 25.17
CA ALA A 817 17.81 27.17 25.75
C ALA A 817 18.13 28.65 25.46
N SER A 818 17.84 29.11 24.23
CA SER A 818 18.07 30.51 23.84
C SER A 818 17.22 31.49 24.65
N PHE A 819 15.94 31.12 24.92
CA PHE A 819 15.05 31.92 25.77
C PHE A 819 15.53 31.94 27.22
N ALA A 820 15.92 30.81 27.78
CA ALA A 820 16.44 30.70 29.14
C ALA A 820 17.75 31.55 29.32
N LEU A 821 18.60 31.54 28.30
CA LEU A 821 19.86 32.32 28.31
C LEU A 821 19.70 33.85 28.09
N ARG A 822 18.47 34.37 27.94
CA ARG A 822 18.19 35.80 27.89
C ARG A 822 18.20 36.45 29.27
N THR A 823 17.86 35.68 30.32
CA THR A 823 17.94 36.15 31.74
C THR A 823 19.39 36.21 32.21
N ARG A 824 19.70 37.07 33.19
CA ARG A 824 21.06 37.22 33.73
C ARG A 824 21.52 35.92 34.42
N PRO A 825 22.76 35.44 34.20
CA PRO A 825 23.25 34.18 34.75
C PRO A 825 23.19 34.14 36.28
N VAL A 826 23.37 35.28 36.97
CA VAL A 826 23.32 35.36 38.42
C VAL A 826 21.93 35.16 38.98
N GLU A 827 20.90 35.70 38.29
CA GLU A 827 19.48 35.49 38.66
C GLU A 827 19.07 34.03 38.49
N LEU A 828 19.54 33.38 37.43
CA LEU A 828 19.28 31.96 37.17
C LEU A 828 19.97 31.03 38.17
N ALA A 829 21.18 31.38 38.61
CA ALA A 829 21.92 30.60 39.62
C ALA A 829 21.35 30.76 41.02
N GLY A 830 20.70 31.92 41.31
CA GLY A 830 20.14 32.25 42.61
C GLY A 830 18.66 31.91 42.80
N MET A 831 17.95 31.43 41.77
CA MET A 831 16.56 31.01 41.90
C MET A 831 16.48 29.75 42.78
N ARG A 832 16.01 29.95 44.04
CA ARG A 832 15.57 28.82 44.93
C ARG A 832 14.22 28.36 44.39
N GLU A 833 14.11 27.05 44.14
CA GLU A 833 12.81 26.41 43.88
C GLU A 833 11.87 26.50 45.04
#